data_8df3df930a6873dc14cde2566ae47e94
#
_entry.id   8df3df930a6873dc14cde2566ae47e94
#
_cell.length_a   1.000
_cell.length_b   1.000
_cell.length_c   1.000
_cell.angle_alpha   90.00
_cell.angle_beta   90.00
_cell.angle_gamma   90.00
#
_symmetry.space_group_name_H-M   'P 1'
#
loop_
_entity.id
_entity.type
_entity.pdbx_description
1 polymer ?
#
loop_
_entity_poly.entity_id
_entity_poly.type
_entity_poly.pdbx_seq_one_letter_code
_entity_poly.pdbx_strand_id
1 'polypeptide(L)'
;MTVAAKDQEQKVVEDEEGYDQEEQRIDKTYTFIKYYVHLHGLFLASYFGERTPFIERCADLISYAEDSVRVVNAKYFYDNLSLSKTDFNEILKPYLAKRKSRMAINAQRTDDDDEDYDPNELPGYVDENSEYNEMYRQCGFYPKLNKDGEPVCYMFRQEKGGHQQIADFFMTPLLHIYSDDKEANKRVLKINRRYYKTPLYIEVPSRALLKKATIEEELIQLEAVNFTSGEEKHWTKIREYMSRHFITCSEILTYGNQQVDGASRREDNMFFAFSNGIFHVVDEQPRFEPVNELGVVTHNKKNYYLPAFSTIYAGSGRQSDKYELISQLVYKDIPAEKQCSFEKWASLMDQVYKINDNGKWGILFAIMCAFRSNIHCIDRLFTAPFFMGPMSSGKTQIAISIRSLFISPKVPIFNLNIGTDAAMSTLMSTFRDVPVVLDEYNNKDISDAKFQALKGIVYDGDGRQKRKGTSGKEIENDKVYAPVILCGQETPQRDDNALMSRIIVCEVPKPKNRTQEEVDLFNQLKDIEDPNKIGLSNVLLEILKLRPLVMDHFRTLKQQAYDELKAELNNSGEIDRLMKTASLFLATCKLVESHTKMNLPFSYKEFFKIACAKIKFQVELISKTDKLATFFKAMDVMIDTKAIIENRDFTLSV
;
A
#
# COMPACT_ATOMS: atom_id res chain seq x y z
N MET A 1 21.05 30.57 -1.92
CA MET A 1 19.96 29.93 -1.17
C MET A 1 19.95 30.28 0.33
N THR A 2 21.08 30.60 0.94
CA THR A 2 21.20 30.90 2.39
C THR A 2 20.64 32.26 2.81
N VAL A 3 20.59 33.26 1.94
CA VAL A 3 20.09 34.60 2.25
C VAL A 3 18.57 34.70 2.14
N ALA A 4 17.97 34.02 1.16
CA ALA A 4 16.49 34.02 0.99
C ALA A 4 15.75 33.25 2.10
N ALA A 5 16.37 32.26 2.73
CA ALA A 5 15.79 31.54 3.87
C ALA A 5 15.82 32.38 5.14
N LYS A 6 16.88 33.16 5.37
CA LYS A 6 16.99 34.05 6.52
C LYS A 6 16.02 35.26 6.45
N ASP A 7 15.80 35.80 5.25
CA ASP A 7 14.83 36.88 5.04
C ASP A 7 13.38 36.43 5.20
N GLN A 8 13.09 35.16 4.94
CA GLN A 8 11.76 34.58 5.24
C GLN A 8 11.58 34.26 6.71
N GLU A 9 12.60 33.81 7.43
CA GLU A 9 12.56 33.61 8.88
C GLU A 9 12.40 34.93 9.65
N GLN A 10 13.07 36.00 9.27
CA GLN A 10 12.91 37.31 9.93
C GLN A 10 11.55 37.96 9.71
N LYS A 11 10.91 37.73 8.56
CA LYS A 11 9.54 38.23 8.30
C LYS A 11 8.46 37.50 9.11
N VAL A 12 8.70 36.25 9.50
CA VAL A 12 7.74 35.43 10.30
C VAL A 12 7.79 35.83 11.79
N VAL A 13 8.84 36.50 12.25
CA VAL A 13 9.05 36.83 13.68
C VAL A 13 8.55 38.25 14.03
N GLU A 14 8.30 39.13 13.06
CA GLU A 14 8.04 40.55 13.32
C GLU A 14 6.56 41.01 13.36
N ASP A 15 5.59 40.13 12.97
CA ASP A 15 4.16 40.50 13.01
C ASP A 15 3.36 39.57 13.92
N GLU A 16 2.94 40.05 15.09
CA GLU A 16 1.98 39.34 15.94
C GLU A 16 0.62 39.08 15.23
N GLU A 17 0.20 39.94 14.31
CA GLU A 17 -0.96 39.71 13.43
C GLU A 17 -0.72 38.62 12.38
N GLY A 18 0.49 38.51 11.86
CA GLY A 18 0.90 37.40 10.95
C GLY A 18 0.96 36.03 11.66
N TYR A 19 1.22 36.04 12.96
CA TYR A 19 1.28 34.82 13.76
C TYR A 19 -0.09 34.16 13.91
N ASP A 20 -1.13 34.93 14.17
CA ASP A 20 -2.51 34.41 14.27
C ASP A 20 -3.04 33.86 12.95
N GLN A 21 -2.66 34.46 11.81
CA GLN A 21 -3.00 33.92 10.49
C GLN A 21 -2.25 32.64 10.15
N GLU A 22 -1.00 32.54 10.57
CA GLU A 22 -0.19 31.35 10.37
C GLU A 22 -0.63 30.21 11.29
N GLU A 23 -1.00 30.50 12.55
CA GLU A 23 -1.62 29.55 13.48
C GLU A 23 -2.91 28.95 12.88
N GLN A 24 -3.80 29.77 12.34
CA GLN A 24 -5.03 29.32 11.67
C GLN A 24 -4.74 28.48 10.41
N ARG A 25 -3.69 28.84 9.67
CA ARG A 25 -3.25 28.12 8.47
C ARG A 25 -2.63 26.76 8.83
N ILE A 26 -1.89 26.66 9.92
CA ILE A 26 -1.27 25.42 10.41
C ILE A 26 -2.31 24.47 10.99
N ASP A 27 -3.33 24.97 11.65
CA ASP A 27 -4.45 24.15 12.14
C ASP A 27 -5.25 23.52 10.99
N LYS A 28 -5.19 24.09 9.80
CA LYS A 28 -5.90 23.65 8.60
C LYS A 28 -5.08 22.72 7.68
N THR A 29 -3.75 22.64 7.81
CA THR A 29 -2.90 21.90 6.84
C THR A 29 -1.82 21.05 7.51
N TYR A 30 -2.15 19.79 7.78
CA TYR A 30 -1.18 18.76 8.17
C TYR A 30 0.05 18.69 7.24
N THR A 31 -0.16 18.86 5.94
CA THR A 31 0.90 18.88 4.92
C THR A 31 1.91 19.99 5.16
N PHE A 32 1.49 21.17 5.62
CA PHE A 32 2.39 22.27 5.94
C PHE A 32 3.29 21.93 7.14
N ILE A 33 2.72 21.37 8.21
CA ILE A 33 3.51 20.96 9.40
C ILE A 33 4.54 19.91 9.02
N LYS A 34 4.15 18.92 8.24
CA LYS A 34 5.03 17.86 7.76
C LYS A 34 6.15 18.39 6.87
N TYR A 35 5.81 19.31 5.97
CA TYR A 35 6.77 19.99 5.10
C TYR A 35 7.75 20.85 5.91
N TYR A 36 7.26 21.60 6.89
CA TYR A 36 8.11 22.40 7.78
C TYR A 36 9.09 21.53 8.56
N VAL A 37 8.62 20.46 9.18
CA VAL A 37 9.47 19.51 9.91
C VAL A 37 10.48 18.83 9.00
N HIS A 38 10.10 18.48 7.77
CA HIS A 38 10.98 17.85 6.79
C HIS A 38 12.09 18.80 6.31
N LEU A 39 11.71 20.03 5.89
CA LEU A 39 12.66 21.03 5.40
C LEU A 39 13.72 21.41 6.44
N HIS A 40 13.28 21.63 7.66
CA HIS A 40 14.18 22.09 8.72
C HIS A 40 14.86 20.94 9.45
N GLY A 41 14.27 19.75 9.52
CA GLY A 41 14.91 18.55 10.05
C GLY A 41 16.17 18.13 9.28
N LEU A 42 16.17 18.34 7.94
CA LEU A 42 17.36 18.11 7.10
C LEU A 42 18.50 19.11 7.38
N PHE A 43 18.17 20.33 7.78
CA PHE A 43 19.18 21.37 8.07
C PHE A 43 19.90 21.13 9.39
N LEU A 44 19.27 20.52 10.37
CA LEU A 44 19.77 20.36 11.73
C LEU A 44 20.72 19.19 11.93
N ALA A 45 20.77 18.25 10.99
CA ALA A 45 21.80 17.21 11.02
C ALA A 45 23.22 17.79 10.91
N SER A 46 23.35 19.06 10.45
CA SER A 46 24.62 19.75 10.25
C SER A 46 24.95 20.87 11.26
N TYR A 47 24.01 21.31 12.12
CA TYR A 47 24.23 22.45 13.04
C TYR A 47 23.78 22.16 14.48
N PHE A 48 24.70 21.77 15.32
CA PHE A 48 24.44 21.42 16.74
C PHE A 48 23.95 22.59 17.63
N GLY A 49 24.15 23.85 17.24
CA GLY A 49 23.88 25.04 18.08
C GLY A 49 22.43 25.53 18.09
N GLU A 50 21.64 25.22 17.05
CA GLU A 50 20.26 25.73 16.84
C GLU A 50 19.19 24.64 16.97
N ARG A 51 19.56 23.47 17.46
CA ARG A 51 18.66 22.30 17.51
C ARG A 51 17.50 22.47 18.49
N THR A 52 17.76 23.00 19.68
CA THR A 52 16.73 23.13 20.73
C THR A 52 15.63 24.13 20.36
N PRO A 53 15.95 25.36 19.94
CA PRO A 53 14.94 26.34 19.52
C PRO A 53 14.09 25.83 18.36
N PHE A 54 14.70 25.07 17.43
CA PHE A 54 13.97 24.49 16.31
C PHE A 54 13.01 23.39 16.77
N ILE A 55 13.41 22.48 17.64
CA ILE A 55 12.54 21.43 18.19
C ILE A 55 11.38 22.07 18.95
N GLU A 56 11.62 23.10 19.73
CA GLU A 56 10.60 23.86 20.45
C GLU A 56 9.61 24.51 19.46
N ARG A 57 10.10 25.14 18.40
CA ARG A 57 9.25 25.70 17.36
C ARG A 57 8.40 24.63 16.66
N CYS A 58 9.00 23.47 16.34
CA CYS A 58 8.25 22.33 15.78
C CYS A 58 7.16 21.84 16.76
N ALA A 59 7.47 21.74 18.04
CA ALA A 59 6.52 21.31 19.06
C ALA A 59 5.34 22.30 19.20
N ASP A 60 5.64 23.60 19.16
CA ASP A 60 4.63 24.66 19.15
C ASP A 60 3.70 24.49 17.94
N LEU A 61 4.24 24.43 16.72
CA LEU A 61 3.47 24.25 15.48
C LEU A 61 2.66 22.95 15.47
N ILE A 62 3.26 21.83 15.89
CA ILE A 62 2.58 20.53 15.98
C ILE A 62 1.42 20.56 16.98
N SER A 63 1.51 21.39 18.01
CA SER A 63 0.45 21.53 19.01
C SER A 63 -0.87 22.08 18.41
N TYR A 64 -0.82 22.76 17.28
CA TYR A 64 -1.99 23.26 16.56
C TYR A 64 -2.66 22.22 15.66
N ALA A 65 -1.98 21.11 15.34
CA ALA A 65 -2.60 20.03 14.60
C ALA A 65 -3.69 19.33 15.43
N GLU A 66 -4.75 18.87 14.79
CA GLU A 66 -5.80 18.08 15.43
C GLU A 66 -5.22 16.85 16.17
N ASP A 67 -5.80 16.47 17.30
CA ASP A 67 -5.31 15.38 18.15
C ASP A 67 -5.17 14.07 17.37
N SER A 68 -6.14 13.77 16.51
CA SER A 68 -6.14 12.59 15.64
C SER A 68 -4.96 12.59 14.66
N VAL A 69 -4.75 13.70 13.97
CA VAL A 69 -3.65 13.88 13.00
C VAL A 69 -2.29 13.78 13.71
N ARG A 70 -2.17 14.40 14.89
CA ARG A 70 -0.95 14.38 15.69
C ARG A 70 -0.60 12.98 16.19
N VAL A 71 -1.57 12.23 16.70
CA VAL A 71 -1.36 10.86 17.22
C VAL A 71 -0.95 9.90 16.11
N VAL A 72 -1.66 9.93 14.98
CA VAL A 72 -1.36 9.04 13.83
C VAL A 72 0.03 9.32 13.26
N ASN A 73 0.45 10.59 13.25
CA ASN A 73 1.71 10.99 12.64
C ASN A 73 2.83 11.26 13.65
N ALA A 74 2.60 11.00 14.93
CA ALA A 74 3.59 11.21 15.98
C ALA A 74 4.95 10.57 15.66
N LYS A 75 4.94 9.36 15.10
CA LYS A 75 6.16 8.65 14.70
C LYS A 75 6.97 9.43 13.65
N TYR A 76 6.31 9.99 12.65
CA TYR A 76 6.97 10.82 11.64
C TYR A 76 7.68 12.02 12.27
N PHE A 77 7.04 12.68 13.25
CA PHE A 77 7.61 13.86 13.88
C PHE A 77 8.83 13.52 14.74
N TYR A 78 8.73 12.56 15.65
CA TYR A 78 9.87 12.24 16.50
C TYR A 78 11.03 11.59 15.74
N ASP A 79 10.77 10.80 14.68
CA ASP A 79 11.81 10.24 13.81
C ASP A 79 12.57 11.35 13.05
N ASN A 80 11.86 12.34 12.49
CA ASN A 80 12.48 13.44 11.74
C ASN A 80 13.15 14.48 12.67
N LEU A 81 12.68 14.62 13.90
CA LEU A 81 13.30 15.47 14.92
C LEU A 81 14.44 14.73 15.65
N SER A 82 14.72 13.47 15.33
CA SER A 82 15.72 12.63 16.01
C SER A 82 15.52 12.56 17.52
N LEU A 83 14.27 12.39 17.95
CA LEU A 83 13.86 12.28 19.34
C LEU A 83 13.36 10.87 19.65
N SER A 84 13.42 10.47 20.92
CA SER A 84 12.65 9.31 21.38
C SER A 84 11.15 9.68 21.49
N LYS A 85 10.27 8.67 21.45
CA LYS A 85 8.82 8.90 21.66
C LYS A 85 8.55 9.58 23.02
N THR A 86 9.30 9.25 24.05
CA THR A 86 9.15 9.82 25.38
C THR A 86 9.55 11.28 25.38
N ASP A 87 10.73 11.61 24.84
CA ASP A 87 11.22 12.98 24.78
C ASP A 87 10.32 13.86 23.92
N PHE A 88 9.85 13.36 22.79
CA PHE A 88 8.89 14.06 21.93
C PHE A 88 7.61 14.44 22.69
N ASN A 89 7.01 13.49 23.43
CA ASN A 89 5.81 13.74 24.21
C ASN A 89 6.06 14.70 25.38
N GLU A 90 7.20 14.63 26.03
CA GLU A 90 7.60 15.54 27.12
C GLU A 90 7.74 16.98 26.62
N ILE A 91 8.39 17.18 25.48
CA ILE A 91 8.58 18.49 24.86
C ILE A 91 7.22 19.07 24.36
N LEU A 92 6.36 18.24 23.80
CA LEU A 92 5.07 18.66 23.26
C LEU A 92 4.04 19.03 24.35
N LYS A 93 4.13 18.39 25.51
CA LYS A 93 3.17 18.53 26.63
C LYS A 93 2.90 19.97 27.08
N PRO A 94 3.89 20.85 27.32
CA PRO A 94 3.63 22.23 27.71
C PRO A 94 2.91 23.05 26.65
N TYR A 95 3.20 22.83 25.37
CA TYR A 95 2.52 23.50 24.25
C TYR A 95 1.06 23.08 24.13
N LEU A 96 0.76 21.80 24.29
CA LEU A 96 -0.61 21.30 24.36
C LEU A 96 -1.38 21.87 25.56
N ALA A 97 -0.75 21.98 26.72
CA ALA A 97 -1.36 22.58 27.90
C ALA A 97 -1.66 24.07 27.69
N LYS A 98 -0.73 24.82 27.09
CA LYS A 98 -0.90 26.24 26.73
C LYS A 98 -2.06 26.40 25.74
N ARG A 99 -2.16 25.54 24.73
CA ARG A 99 -3.26 25.54 23.76
C ARG A 99 -4.60 25.23 24.43
N LYS A 100 -4.67 24.18 25.27
CA LYS A 100 -5.89 23.83 26.02
C LYS A 100 -6.38 24.98 26.91
N SER A 101 -5.44 25.69 27.58
CA SER A 101 -5.80 26.85 28.41
C SER A 101 -6.36 27.99 27.55
N ARG A 102 -5.79 28.31 26.38
CA ARG A 102 -6.32 29.30 25.43
C ARG A 102 -7.70 28.90 24.91
N MET A 103 -7.87 27.59 24.56
CA MET A 103 -9.19 27.09 24.12
C MET A 103 -10.26 27.14 25.22
N ALA A 104 -9.86 26.85 26.47
CA ALA A 104 -10.76 26.97 27.62
C ALA A 104 -11.20 28.44 27.89
N ILE A 105 -10.30 29.41 27.74
CA ILE A 105 -10.60 30.83 27.85
C ILE A 105 -11.53 31.25 26.70
N ASN A 106 -11.30 30.78 25.49
CA ASN A 106 -12.17 31.08 24.34
C ASN A 106 -13.51 30.33 24.44
N ALA A 107 -13.55 29.13 25.04
CA ALA A 107 -14.81 28.40 25.27
C ALA A 107 -15.71 29.06 26.31
N GLN A 108 -15.15 29.74 27.33
CA GLN A 108 -15.91 30.49 28.29
C GLN A 108 -16.58 31.78 27.72
N ARG A 109 -16.14 32.23 26.52
CA ARG A 109 -16.72 33.36 25.79
C ARG A 109 -17.88 32.99 24.87
N THR A 110 -18.26 31.71 24.77
CA THR A 110 -19.18 31.23 23.72
C THR A 110 -20.65 31.17 24.08
N ASP A 111 -21.07 31.43 25.33
CA ASP A 111 -22.46 31.26 25.72
C ASP A 111 -23.35 32.54 25.65
N ASP A 112 -22.74 33.72 25.44
CA ASP A 112 -23.48 34.98 25.57
C ASP A 112 -23.75 35.74 24.24
N ASP A 113 -23.33 35.26 23.07
CA ASP A 113 -23.38 36.03 21.81
C ASP A 113 -24.47 35.58 20.80
N ASP A 114 -25.52 34.87 21.24
CA ASP A 114 -26.70 34.57 20.39
C ASP A 114 -27.70 35.76 20.32
N GLU A 115 -27.41 36.95 20.96
CA GLU A 115 -28.37 38.05 21.09
C GLU A 115 -28.48 38.93 19.85
N ASP A 116 -27.56 38.93 18.89
CA ASP A 116 -27.58 39.85 17.72
C ASP A 116 -28.01 39.22 16.38
N TYR A 117 -28.56 38.00 16.39
CA TYR A 117 -29.03 37.37 15.15
C TYR A 117 -30.51 37.74 14.87
N ASP A 118 -30.75 38.66 13.93
CA ASP A 118 -32.10 38.89 13.40
C ASP A 118 -32.45 37.81 12.37
N PRO A 119 -33.42 36.90 12.66
CA PRO A 119 -33.80 35.85 11.72
C PRO A 119 -34.44 36.37 10.43
N ASN A 120 -34.73 37.68 10.32
CA ASN A 120 -35.31 38.28 9.13
C ASN A 120 -34.28 38.85 8.16
N GLU A 121 -33.04 39.09 8.59
CA GLU A 121 -31.97 39.63 7.77
C GLU A 121 -30.94 38.57 7.43
N LEU A 122 -30.29 38.71 6.25
CA LEU A 122 -29.16 37.87 5.87
C LEU A 122 -27.92 38.35 6.63
N PRO A 123 -27.13 37.42 7.22
CA PRO A 123 -25.88 37.82 7.86
C PRO A 123 -24.92 38.48 6.88
N GLY A 124 -24.07 39.39 7.35
CA GLY A 124 -23.14 40.15 6.52
C GLY A 124 -22.13 39.27 5.73
N TYR A 125 -21.86 38.07 6.19
CA TYR A 125 -20.99 37.11 5.46
C TYR A 125 -21.70 36.43 4.26
N VAL A 126 -23.02 36.63 4.09
CA VAL A 126 -23.79 36.18 2.91
C VAL A 126 -23.93 37.35 1.93
N ASP A 127 -22.84 38.05 1.69
CA ASP A 127 -22.80 39.20 0.77
C ASP A 127 -22.72 38.74 -0.71
N GLU A 128 -22.87 39.72 -1.63
CA GLU A 128 -22.97 39.45 -3.07
C GLU A 128 -21.73 38.73 -3.65
N ASN A 129 -20.58 38.76 -2.98
CA ASN A 129 -19.33 38.21 -3.43
C ASN A 129 -18.96 36.86 -2.74
N SER A 130 -19.77 36.43 -1.77
CA SER A 130 -19.51 35.22 -1.01
C SER A 130 -20.08 33.96 -1.71
N GLU A 131 -19.38 32.83 -1.53
CA GLU A 131 -19.88 31.52 -1.96
C GLU A 131 -21.23 31.16 -1.30
N TYR A 132 -21.50 31.70 -0.10
CA TYR A 132 -22.74 31.48 0.63
C TYR A 132 -23.93 32.21 0.01
N ASN A 133 -23.69 33.33 -0.67
CA ASN A 133 -24.73 34.03 -1.44
C ASN A 133 -25.14 33.22 -2.68
N GLU A 134 -24.15 32.61 -3.38
CA GLU A 134 -24.45 31.73 -4.50
C GLU A 134 -25.29 30.52 -4.03
N MET A 135 -24.89 29.89 -2.93
CA MET A 135 -25.65 28.82 -2.28
C MET A 135 -27.07 29.22 -1.93
N TYR A 136 -27.25 30.41 -1.34
CA TYR A 136 -28.56 30.99 -0.98
C TYR A 136 -29.42 31.26 -2.21
N ARG A 137 -28.86 31.89 -3.23
CA ARG A 137 -29.61 32.20 -4.48
C ARG A 137 -30.03 30.94 -5.24
N GLN A 138 -29.17 29.95 -5.31
CA GLN A 138 -29.43 28.71 -6.08
C GLN A 138 -30.32 27.73 -5.32
N CYS A 139 -30.09 27.56 -4.02
CA CYS A 139 -30.67 26.46 -3.24
C CYS A 139 -31.60 26.95 -2.10
N GLY A 140 -31.62 28.23 -1.80
CA GLY A 140 -32.50 28.83 -0.77
C GLY A 140 -32.01 28.59 0.67
N PHE A 141 -30.74 28.27 0.87
CA PHE A 141 -30.14 28.10 2.18
C PHE A 141 -28.69 28.63 2.25
N TYR A 142 -28.23 28.89 3.45
CA TYR A 142 -26.86 29.27 3.76
C TYR A 142 -26.43 28.64 5.08
N PRO A 143 -25.11 28.48 5.36
CA PRO A 143 -24.65 27.95 6.63
C PRO A 143 -24.68 29.02 7.72
N LYS A 144 -25.06 28.67 8.95
CA LYS A 144 -24.67 29.45 10.13
C LYS A 144 -23.21 29.13 10.44
N LEU A 145 -22.39 30.17 10.62
CA LEU A 145 -20.99 30.05 10.98
C LEU A 145 -20.81 30.06 12.51
N ASN A 146 -19.81 29.33 12.98
CA ASN A 146 -19.31 29.44 14.35
C ASN A 146 -18.32 30.62 14.47
N LYS A 147 -17.77 30.86 15.67
CA LYS A 147 -16.78 31.91 15.92
C LYS A 147 -15.47 31.77 15.15
N ASP A 148 -15.14 30.55 14.72
CA ASP A 148 -13.96 30.24 13.92
C ASP A 148 -14.24 30.42 12.40
N GLY A 149 -15.44 30.85 12.02
CA GLY A 149 -15.87 31.01 10.63
C GLY A 149 -16.24 29.71 9.94
N GLU A 150 -16.33 28.58 10.66
CA GLU A 150 -16.71 27.30 10.07
C GLU A 150 -18.23 27.11 10.02
N PRO A 151 -18.78 26.56 8.92
CA PRO A 151 -20.22 26.30 8.79
C PRO A 151 -20.65 25.17 9.73
N VAL A 152 -21.67 25.40 10.56
CA VAL A 152 -22.12 24.43 11.59
C VAL A 152 -23.61 24.08 11.54
N CYS A 153 -24.44 24.85 10.85
CA CYS A 153 -25.87 24.59 10.74
C CYS A 153 -26.39 24.99 9.36
N TYR A 154 -27.49 24.39 8.93
CA TYR A 154 -28.24 24.85 7.76
C TYR A 154 -29.31 25.83 8.13
N MET A 155 -29.32 27.01 7.49
CA MET A 155 -30.36 28.07 7.61
C MET A 155 -31.13 28.13 6.30
N PHE A 156 -32.43 27.90 6.36
CA PHE A 156 -33.33 27.96 5.20
C PHE A 156 -34.27 29.14 5.28
N ARG A 157 -34.55 29.80 4.13
CA ARG A 157 -35.56 30.80 4.00
C ARG A 157 -36.96 30.18 4.17
N GLN A 158 -37.80 30.82 4.97
CA GLN A 158 -39.22 30.43 5.13
C GLN A 158 -40.12 31.15 4.13
N GLU A 159 -41.22 30.50 3.75
CA GLU A 159 -42.23 31.10 2.85
C GLU A 159 -42.88 32.35 3.42
N LYS A 160 -43.01 32.42 4.75
CA LYS A 160 -43.63 33.57 5.47
C LYS A 160 -42.63 34.67 5.84
N GLY A 161 -41.43 34.61 5.35
CA GLY A 161 -40.31 35.48 5.70
C GLY A 161 -39.46 34.91 6.86
N GLY A 162 -38.21 35.40 6.96
CA GLY A 162 -37.24 34.95 7.94
C GLY A 162 -36.51 33.66 7.54
N HIS A 163 -35.61 33.22 8.41
CA HIS A 163 -34.75 32.04 8.19
C HIS A 163 -34.87 31.09 9.38
N GLN A 164 -34.91 29.81 9.09
CA GLN A 164 -35.04 28.73 10.08
C GLN A 164 -33.85 27.78 10.05
N GLN A 165 -33.31 27.48 11.21
CA GLN A 165 -32.37 26.41 11.38
C GLN A 165 -33.07 25.05 11.22
N ILE A 166 -32.55 24.17 10.35
CA ILE A 166 -33.16 22.88 10.08
C ILE A 166 -32.33 21.69 10.58
N ALA A 167 -31.09 21.93 10.96
CA ALA A 167 -30.18 20.92 11.47
C ALA A 167 -29.17 21.53 12.45
N ASP A 168 -28.59 20.71 13.32
CA ASP A 168 -27.53 21.09 14.26
C ASP A 168 -26.12 20.76 13.72
N PHE A 169 -26.03 20.49 12.43
CA PHE A 169 -24.82 20.20 11.71
C PHE A 169 -24.82 20.82 10.33
N PHE A 170 -23.62 20.84 9.70
CA PHE A 170 -23.43 21.19 8.30
C PHE A 170 -22.54 20.16 7.61
N MET A 171 -22.93 19.71 6.43
CA MET A 171 -22.19 18.75 5.62
C MET A 171 -21.49 19.43 4.46
N THR A 172 -20.17 19.26 4.37
CA THR A 172 -19.39 19.68 3.21
C THR A 172 -19.09 18.46 2.36
N PRO A 173 -19.50 18.45 1.07
CA PRO A 173 -19.18 17.35 0.15
C PRO A 173 -17.67 17.35 -0.14
N LEU A 174 -17.03 16.20 -0.01
CA LEU A 174 -15.60 16.05 -0.30
C LEU A 174 -15.38 15.18 -1.53
N LEU A 175 -15.65 13.88 -1.44
CA LEU A 175 -15.31 12.94 -2.50
C LEU A 175 -16.53 12.17 -2.99
N HIS A 176 -16.59 11.97 -4.30
CA HIS A 176 -17.40 10.96 -4.95
C HIS A 176 -16.45 9.85 -5.43
N ILE A 177 -16.44 8.74 -4.72
CA ILE A 177 -15.59 7.60 -5.00
C ILE A 177 -16.36 6.65 -5.93
N TYR A 178 -15.82 6.50 -7.12
CA TYR A 178 -16.35 5.61 -8.15
C TYR A 178 -15.75 4.21 -7.98
N SER A 179 -16.61 3.21 -8.06
CA SER A 179 -16.25 1.79 -8.20
C SER A 179 -16.81 1.23 -9.50
N ASP A 180 -16.19 0.18 -10.03
CA ASP A 180 -16.71 -0.56 -11.19
C ASP A 180 -18.07 -1.17 -10.89
N ASP A 181 -18.32 -1.54 -9.65
CA ASP A 181 -19.64 -1.89 -9.15
C ASP A 181 -20.38 -0.63 -8.71
N LYS A 182 -21.44 -0.27 -9.43
CA LYS A 182 -22.25 0.92 -9.13
C LYS A 182 -22.85 0.92 -7.72
N GLU A 183 -23.12 -0.26 -7.14
CA GLU A 183 -23.63 -0.38 -5.77
C GLU A 183 -22.57 -0.06 -4.72
N ALA A 184 -21.31 -0.21 -5.08
CA ALA A 184 -20.17 0.11 -4.22
C ALA A 184 -19.72 1.59 -4.29
N ASN A 185 -20.39 2.44 -5.10
CA ASN A 185 -20.09 3.87 -5.15
C ASN A 185 -20.34 4.54 -3.79
N LYS A 186 -19.39 5.36 -3.37
CA LYS A 186 -19.39 5.99 -2.05
C LYS A 186 -19.29 7.50 -2.13
N ARG A 187 -19.72 8.17 -1.06
CA ARG A 187 -19.55 9.61 -0.85
C ARG A 187 -18.81 9.85 0.46
N VAL A 188 -17.90 10.78 0.44
CA VAL A 188 -17.21 11.25 1.65
C VAL A 188 -17.68 12.63 1.96
N LEU A 189 -18.07 12.83 3.20
CA LEU A 189 -18.62 14.07 3.73
C LEU A 189 -17.81 14.51 4.96
N LYS A 190 -17.51 15.80 5.06
CA LYS A 190 -17.08 16.44 6.31
C LYS A 190 -18.33 16.96 7.01
N ILE A 191 -18.51 16.64 8.28
CA ILE A 191 -19.65 17.10 9.09
C ILE A 191 -19.12 17.97 10.21
N ASN A 192 -19.44 19.25 10.15
CA ASN A 192 -19.27 20.17 11.27
C ASN A 192 -20.53 20.17 12.13
N ARG A 193 -20.39 20.17 13.46
CA ARG A 193 -21.48 20.10 14.42
C ARG A 193 -21.52 21.36 15.26
N ARG A 194 -22.73 21.88 15.56
CA ARG A 194 -22.91 23.13 16.26
C ARG A 194 -22.19 23.20 17.61
N TYR A 195 -22.21 22.10 18.36
CA TYR A 195 -21.70 22.04 19.74
C TYR A 195 -20.32 21.38 19.87
N TYR A 196 -19.65 21.06 18.73
CA TYR A 196 -18.37 20.38 18.72
C TYR A 196 -17.38 21.11 17.83
N LYS A 197 -16.13 21.25 18.29
CA LYS A 197 -15.07 21.93 17.52
C LYS A 197 -14.43 21.02 16.46
N THR A 198 -14.43 19.71 16.66
CA THR A 198 -13.81 18.77 15.73
C THR A 198 -14.83 18.29 14.70
N PRO A 199 -14.54 18.44 13.41
CA PRO A 199 -15.40 17.88 12.36
C PRO A 199 -15.34 16.36 12.39
N LEU A 200 -16.41 15.72 11.94
CA LEU A 200 -16.46 14.30 11.63
C LEU A 200 -16.28 14.10 10.13
N TYR A 201 -15.62 13.01 9.77
CA TYR A 201 -15.55 12.56 8.39
C TYR A 201 -16.28 11.22 8.29
N ILE A 202 -17.18 11.11 7.32
CA ILE A 202 -17.94 9.87 7.09
C ILE A 202 -17.86 9.44 5.64
N GLU A 203 -17.80 8.14 5.46
CA GLU A 203 -17.97 7.48 4.16
C GLU A 203 -19.33 6.82 4.14
N VAL A 204 -20.19 7.21 3.22
CA VAL A 204 -21.54 6.66 3.07
C VAL A 204 -21.75 6.08 1.68
N PRO A 205 -22.55 5.03 1.50
CA PRO A 205 -22.96 4.57 0.19
C PRO A 205 -23.63 5.70 -0.59
N SER A 206 -23.35 5.84 -1.87
CA SER A 206 -23.98 6.93 -2.69
C SER A 206 -25.50 6.90 -2.64
N ARG A 207 -26.10 5.74 -2.47
CA ARG A 207 -27.56 5.56 -2.30
C ARG A 207 -28.11 6.20 -1.02
N ALA A 208 -27.29 6.34 0.03
CA ALA A 208 -27.73 6.97 1.28
C ALA A 208 -28.18 8.42 1.09
N LEU A 209 -27.65 9.10 0.06
CA LEU A 209 -28.05 10.48 -0.24
C LEU A 209 -29.37 10.62 -1.01
N LEU A 210 -30.04 9.51 -1.37
CA LEU A 210 -31.27 9.57 -2.18
C LEU A 210 -32.42 10.25 -1.46
N LYS A 211 -32.63 9.94 -0.18
CA LYS A 211 -33.72 10.46 0.65
C LYS A 211 -33.18 10.91 2.01
N LYS A 212 -33.91 11.83 2.65
CA LYS A 212 -33.60 12.27 4.02
C LYS A 212 -33.52 11.09 4.98
N ALA A 213 -34.52 10.19 4.95
CA ALA A 213 -34.56 9.03 5.84
C ALA A 213 -33.32 8.14 5.69
N THR A 214 -32.84 7.92 4.47
CA THR A 214 -31.66 7.05 4.24
C THR A 214 -30.36 7.67 4.72
N ILE A 215 -30.19 8.97 4.64
CA ILE A 215 -29.01 9.62 5.22
C ILE A 215 -29.14 9.70 6.76
N GLU A 216 -30.33 9.88 7.30
CA GLU A 216 -30.55 9.85 8.75
C GLU A 216 -30.18 8.49 9.38
N GLU A 217 -30.40 7.38 8.67
CA GLU A 217 -29.97 6.05 9.11
C GLU A 217 -28.43 5.96 9.25
N GLU A 218 -27.67 6.60 8.36
CA GLU A 218 -26.22 6.66 8.46
C GLU A 218 -25.76 7.63 9.57
N LEU A 219 -26.47 8.73 9.75
CA LEU A 219 -26.13 9.79 10.71
C LEU A 219 -26.49 9.41 12.16
N ILE A 220 -27.49 8.55 12.39
CA ILE A 220 -27.94 8.17 13.75
C ILE A 220 -26.85 7.48 14.58
N GLN A 221 -25.82 6.94 13.90
CA GLN A 221 -24.68 6.33 14.57
C GLN A 221 -23.67 7.37 15.09
N LEU A 222 -23.87 8.66 14.73
CA LEU A 222 -22.99 9.76 15.07
C LEU A 222 -23.57 10.57 16.23
N GLU A 223 -22.71 11.03 17.09
CA GLU A 223 -23.09 11.88 18.22
C GLU A 223 -23.42 13.31 17.75
N ALA A 224 -24.56 13.86 18.21
CA ALA A 224 -25.01 15.21 17.97
C ALA A 224 -25.07 15.62 16.48
N VAL A 225 -25.70 14.79 15.67
CA VAL A 225 -25.98 15.06 14.25
C VAL A 225 -27.45 14.80 13.98
N ASN A 226 -28.29 15.86 14.09
CA ASN A 226 -29.74 15.71 13.98
C ASN A 226 -30.34 16.77 13.04
N PHE A 227 -31.34 16.37 12.27
CA PHE A 227 -32.27 17.33 11.66
C PHE A 227 -33.31 17.79 12.69
N THR A 228 -33.26 19.04 13.07
CA THR A 228 -34.15 19.60 14.11
C THR A 228 -35.56 19.89 13.58
N SER A 229 -35.65 20.43 12.36
CA SER A 229 -36.90 20.74 11.66
C SER A 229 -36.81 20.54 10.16
N GLY A 230 -35.81 19.78 9.70
CA GLY A 230 -35.57 19.53 8.29
C GLY A 230 -36.62 18.57 7.69
N GLU A 231 -37.21 18.94 6.55
CA GLU A 231 -38.12 18.15 5.74
C GLU A 231 -37.43 17.60 4.50
N GLU A 232 -38.06 16.66 3.77
CA GLU A 232 -37.53 16.08 2.52
C GLU A 232 -37.24 17.15 1.44
N LYS A 233 -38.05 18.23 1.39
CA LYS A 233 -37.81 19.36 0.48
C LYS A 233 -36.50 20.08 0.74
N HIS A 234 -36.11 20.23 2.01
CA HIS A 234 -34.83 20.83 2.41
C HIS A 234 -33.66 19.91 2.04
N TRP A 235 -33.82 18.62 2.33
CA TRP A 235 -32.80 17.61 1.94
C TRP A 235 -32.58 17.59 0.42
N THR A 236 -33.63 17.68 -0.38
CA THR A 236 -33.51 17.72 -1.83
C THR A 236 -32.63 18.88 -2.30
N LYS A 237 -32.75 20.05 -1.70
CA LYS A 237 -31.93 21.22 -2.01
C LYS A 237 -30.48 21.09 -1.55
N ILE A 238 -30.26 20.54 -0.35
CA ILE A 238 -28.92 20.24 0.16
C ILE A 238 -28.22 19.23 -0.77
N ARG A 239 -28.89 18.14 -1.13
CA ARG A 239 -28.36 17.13 -2.04
C ARG A 239 -28.05 17.70 -3.43
N GLU A 240 -28.92 18.57 -3.98
CA GLU A 240 -28.70 19.24 -5.26
C GLU A 240 -27.42 20.07 -5.24
N TYR A 241 -27.20 20.84 -4.18
CA TYR A 241 -25.97 21.60 -3.95
C TYR A 241 -24.77 20.64 -3.85
N MET A 242 -24.80 19.67 -2.94
CA MET A 242 -23.69 18.74 -2.72
C MET A 242 -23.29 18.00 -3.99
N SER A 243 -24.27 17.60 -4.83
CA SER A 243 -24.01 16.83 -6.04
C SER A 243 -23.08 17.52 -7.05
N ARG A 244 -22.99 18.87 -6.99
CA ARG A 244 -22.15 19.69 -7.88
C ARG A 244 -20.76 19.93 -7.33
N HIS A 245 -20.54 19.68 -6.02
CA HIS A 245 -19.30 20.07 -5.31
C HIS A 245 -18.42 18.89 -4.89
N PHE A 246 -18.82 17.65 -5.18
CA PHE A 246 -17.97 16.50 -4.94
C PHE A 246 -16.80 16.44 -5.93
N ILE A 247 -15.60 16.17 -5.41
CA ILE A 247 -14.46 15.79 -6.22
C ILE A 247 -14.63 14.32 -6.62
N THR A 248 -14.76 14.06 -7.92
CA THR A 248 -14.88 12.68 -8.41
C THR A 248 -13.52 12.02 -8.48
N CYS A 249 -13.40 10.80 -7.94
CA CYS A 249 -12.19 10.01 -7.94
C CYS A 249 -12.50 8.51 -8.09
N SER A 250 -11.52 7.74 -8.56
CA SER A 250 -11.57 6.28 -8.63
C SER A 250 -10.77 5.69 -7.48
N GLU A 251 -11.34 4.78 -6.71
CA GLU A 251 -10.62 4.10 -5.61
C GLU A 251 -9.59 3.12 -6.19
N ILE A 252 -8.38 3.16 -5.66
CA ILE A 252 -7.36 2.15 -5.93
C ILE A 252 -7.57 0.99 -4.95
N LEU A 253 -8.14 -0.09 -5.45
CA LEU A 253 -8.38 -1.31 -4.66
C LEU A 253 -7.19 -2.28 -4.68
N THR A 254 -6.40 -2.23 -5.75
CA THR A 254 -5.21 -3.06 -5.93
C THR A 254 -3.98 -2.17 -6.01
N TYR A 255 -3.04 -2.32 -5.09
CA TYR A 255 -1.84 -1.51 -4.99
C TYR A 255 -0.68 -2.10 -5.80
N GLY A 256 0.24 -1.24 -6.25
CA GLY A 256 1.31 -1.61 -7.17
C GLY A 256 1.06 -1.08 -8.58
N ASN A 257 1.47 -1.81 -9.61
CA ASN A 257 1.30 -1.37 -10.99
C ASN A 257 -0.17 -1.21 -11.38
N GLN A 258 -0.49 -0.05 -11.96
CA GLN A 258 -1.81 0.25 -12.48
C GLN A 258 -1.80 0.20 -14.00
N GLN A 259 -2.83 -0.41 -14.57
CA GLN A 259 -3.10 -0.39 -15.99
C GLN A 259 -4.35 0.45 -16.19
N VAL A 260 -4.22 1.58 -16.87
CA VAL A 260 -5.37 2.45 -17.15
C VAL A 260 -6.18 1.81 -18.29
N ASP A 261 -7.42 1.42 -18.00
CA ASP A 261 -8.31 0.81 -18.97
C ASP A 261 -8.57 1.73 -20.18
N GLY A 262 -8.56 1.15 -21.38
CA GLY A 262 -8.88 1.84 -22.63
C GLY A 262 -7.79 2.75 -23.18
N ALA A 263 -6.68 2.94 -22.48
CA ALA A 263 -5.53 3.63 -23.02
C ALA A 263 -4.70 2.65 -23.88
N SER A 264 -4.20 3.14 -25.02
CA SER A 264 -3.14 2.45 -25.73
C SER A 264 -2.02 2.11 -24.71
N ARG A 265 -1.31 1.00 -24.90
CA ARG A 265 -0.19 0.55 -24.03
C ARG A 265 0.98 1.55 -23.97
N ARG A 266 0.71 2.86 -24.00
CA ARG A 266 1.69 3.93 -23.90
C ARG A 266 2.07 4.10 -22.43
N GLU A 267 3.35 4.24 -22.16
CA GLU A 267 3.95 4.43 -20.85
C GLU A 267 3.33 5.58 -20.06
N ASP A 268 2.92 6.65 -20.75
CA ASP A 268 2.32 7.85 -20.16
C ASP A 268 1.06 7.59 -19.32
N ASN A 269 0.46 6.41 -19.44
CA ASN A 269 -0.76 6.03 -18.75
C ASN A 269 -0.55 4.97 -17.65
N MET A 270 0.69 4.55 -17.41
CA MET A 270 1.00 3.54 -16.40
C MET A 270 1.68 4.19 -15.19
N PHE A 271 1.23 3.82 -14.00
CA PHE A 271 1.85 4.27 -12.77
C PHE A 271 1.91 3.13 -11.74
N PHE A 272 2.77 3.28 -10.73
CA PHE A 272 2.85 2.39 -9.58
C PHE A 272 2.22 3.09 -8.38
N ALA A 273 1.15 2.50 -7.82
CA ALA A 273 0.43 3.01 -6.67
C ALA A 273 1.08 2.52 -5.37
N PHE A 274 1.70 3.45 -4.64
CA PHE A 274 2.02 3.30 -3.23
C PHE A 274 0.83 3.76 -2.39
N SER A 275 0.82 3.45 -1.11
CA SER A 275 -0.27 3.91 -0.22
C SER A 275 -0.27 5.41 0.01
N ASN A 276 0.88 6.05 -0.11
CA ASN A 276 1.07 7.48 0.12
C ASN A 276 1.23 8.31 -1.15
N GLY A 277 1.02 7.72 -2.33
CA GLY A 277 1.14 8.41 -3.60
C GLY A 277 1.35 7.49 -4.79
N ILE A 278 1.66 8.08 -5.94
CA ILE A 278 1.91 7.35 -7.17
C ILE A 278 3.30 7.67 -7.73
N PHE A 279 3.92 6.64 -8.30
CA PHE A 279 5.16 6.78 -9.06
C PHE A 279 4.89 6.55 -10.54
N HIS A 280 5.35 7.46 -11.38
CA HIS A 280 5.27 7.36 -12.83
C HIS A 280 6.48 8.02 -13.51
N VAL A 281 6.63 7.78 -14.78
CA VAL A 281 7.71 8.36 -15.60
C VAL A 281 7.08 9.31 -16.59
N VAL A 282 7.56 10.56 -16.65
CA VAL A 282 7.15 11.59 -17.62
C VAL A 282 8.40 12.08 -18.30
N ASP A 283 8.44 12.02 -19.66
CA ASP A 283 9.58 12.46 -20.46
C ASP A 283 10.90 11.84 -19.96
N GLU A 284 10.90 10.53 -19.70
CA GLU A 284 12.00 9.76 -19.12
C GLU A 284 12.42 10.17 -17.69
N GLN A 285 11.73 11.12 -17.08
CA GLN A 285 12.00 11.56 -15.71
C GLN A 285 11.06 10.88 -14.71
N PRO A 286 11.61 10.22 -13.70
CA PRO A 286 10.81 9.62 -12.63
C PRO A 286 10.21 10.70 -11.75
N ARG A 287 8.91 10.55 -11.43
CA ARG A 287 8.20 11.45 -10.53
C ARG A 287 7.42 10.64 -9.52
N PHE A 288 7.45 11.10 -8.27
CA PHE A 288 6.56 10.63 -7.23
C PHE A 288 5.59 11.76 -6.86
N GLU A 289 4.30 11.50 -6.92
CA GLU A 289 3.25 12.44 -6.56
C GLU A 289 2.56 11.94 -5.30
N PRO A 290 2.70 12.65 -4.17
CA PRO A 290 2.06 12.26 -2.91
C PRO A 290 0.55 12.50 -2.97
N VAL A 291 -0.21 11.75 -2.17
CA VAL A 291 -1.62 12.04 -1.94
C VAL A 291 -1.78 13.34 -1.17
N ASN A 292 -2.90 14.05 -1.40
CA ASN A 292 -3.30 15.17 -0.57
C ASN A 292 -3.90 14.71 0.77
N GLU A 293 -4.35 15.64 1.61
CA GLU A 293 -4.95 15.36 2.92
C GLU A 293 -6.16 14.42 2.86
N LEU A 294 -6.92 14.47 1.78
CA LEU A 294 -8.07 13.59 1.56
C LEU A 294 -7.68 12.21 1.02
N GLY A 295 -6.40 11.94 0.78
CA GLY A 295 -5.94 10.69 0.17
C GLY A 295 -6.12 10.67 -1.35
N VAL A 296 -6.22 11.83 -2.00
CA VAL A 296 -6.42 11.92 -3.46
C VAL A 296 -5.14 12.36 -4.14
N VAL A 297 -4.83 11.73 -5.27
CA VAL A 297 -3.76 12.12 -6.18
C VAL A 297 -4.32 12.20 -7.60
N THR A 298 -3.84 13.18 -8.38
CA THR A 298 -4.28 13.39 -9.77
C THR A 298 -3.22 12.88 -10.74
N HIS A 299 -3.62 12.02 -11.67
CA HIS A 299 -2.75 11.57 -12.77
C HIS A 299 -3.54 11.61 -14.08
N ASN A 300 -2.95 12.21 -15.11
CA ASN A 300 -3.59 12.34 -16.43
C ASN A 300 -5.03 12.87 -16.37
N LYS A 301 -5.27 13.93 -15.60
CA LYS A 301 -6.58 14.57 -15.38
C LYS A 301 -7.64 13.67 -14.71
N LYS A 302 -7.25 12.52 -14.18
CA LYS A 302 -8.10 11.65 -13.35
C LYS A 302 -7.63 11.70 -11.91
N ASN A 303 -8.58 11.74 -10.98
CA ASN A 303 -8.31 11.67 -9.57
C ASN A 303 -8.41 10.21 -9.10
N TYR A 304 -7.41 9.80 -8.34
CA TYR A 304 -7.35 8.47 -7.72
C TYR A 304 -7.36 8.62 -6.21
N TYR A 305 -8.11 7.75 -5.55
CA TYR A 305 -8.27 7.73 -4.11
C TYR A 305 -7.46 6.59 -3.48
N LEU A 306 -6.56 6.96 -2.57
CA LEU A 306 -5.67 6.08 -1.83
C LEU A 306 -5.90 6.34 -0.33
N PRO A 307 -6.82 5.60 0.32
CA PRO A 307 -7.34 5.96 1.65
C PRO A 307 -6.36 5.84 2.80
N ALA A 308 -5.30 5.02 2.69
CA ALA A 308 -4.46 4.63 3.82
C ALA A 308 -3.83 5.80 4.61
N PHE A 309 -3.59 6.95 3.95
CA PHE A 309 -3.04 8.16 4.56
C PHE A 309 -4.00 9.35 4.52
N SER A 310 -5.28 9.10 4.27
CA SER A 310 -6.31 10.14 4.30
C SER A 310 -6.61 10.56 5.74
N THR A 311 -6.76 11.88 5.97
CA THR A 311 -7.22 12.43 7.25
C THR A 311 -8.62 11.96 7.63
N ILE A 312 -9.41 11.54 6.65
CA ILE A 312 -10.75 10.96 6.84
C ILE A 312 -10.71 9.79 7.83
N TYR A 313 -9.66 8.97 7.77
CA TYR A 313 -9.51 7.78 8.60
C TYR A 313 -8.61 7.98 9.83
N ALA A 314 -7.86 9.06 9.87
CA ALA A 314 -6.95 9.34 10.97
C ALA A 314 -7.64 9.51 12.33
N GLY A 315 -8.91 9.93 12.32
CA GLY A 315 -9.71 10.17 13.53
C GLY A 315 -10.57 9.01 14.02
N SER A 316 -10.79 7.99 13.20
CA SER A 316 -11.65 6.87 13.56
C SER A 316 -10.81 5.67 13.97
N GLY A 317 -10.57 5.49 15.26
CA GLY A 317 -9.77 4.39 15.82
C GLY A 317 -10.16 2.94 15.40
N ARG A 318 -11.23 2.80 14.60
CA ARG A 318 -11.71 1.52 14.05
C ARG A 318 -11.14 1.19 12.66
N GLN A 319 -10.42 2.11 12.00
CA GLN A 319 -10.03 1.95 10.59
C GLN A 319 -8.52 1.73 10.39
N SER A 320 -7.69 1.82 11.42
CA SER A 320 -6.27 1.48 11.33
C SER A 320 -6.06 0.06 10.82
N ASP A 321 -6.87 -0.89 11.29
CA ASP A 321 -6.73 -2.31 10.96
C ASP A 321 -7.08 -2.62 9.49
N LYS A 322 -8.08 -1.91 8.92
CA LYS A 322 -8.51 -2.13 7.52
C LYS A 322 -7.40 -1.84 6.50
N TYR A 323 -6.56 -0.85 6.77
CA TYR A 323 -5.50 -0.41 5.87
C TYR A 323 -4.09 -0.73 6.37
N GLU A 324 -3.95 -1.48 7.47
CA GLU A 324 -2.66 -1.79 8.09
C GLU A 324 -1.68 -2.41 7.10
N LEU A 325 -2.11 -3.43 6.37
CA LEU A 325 -1.27 -4.10 5.38
C LEU A 325 -0.86 -3.15 4.23
N ILE A 326 -1.83 -2.42 3.70
CA ILE A 326 -1.63 -1.52 2.56
C ILE A 326 -0.73 -0.35 2.97
N SER A 327 -0.92 0.18 4.18
CA SER A 327 -0.13 1.28 4.71
C SER A 327 1.37 0.99 4.82
N GLN A 328 1.77 -0.26 4.67
CA GLN A 328 3.18 -0.68 4.65
C GLN A 328 3.85 -0.59 3.26
N LEU A 329 3.07 -0.44 2.19
CA LEU A 329 3.59 -0.19 0.83
C LEU A 329 3.76 1.32 0.62
N VAL A 330 4.80 1.89 1.20
CA VAL A 330 5.03 3.33 1.24
C VAL A 330 6.30 3.69 0.48
N TYR A 331 6.21 4.69 -0.38
CA TYR A 331 7.40 5.37 -0.85
C TYR A 331 7.92 6.29 0.26
N LYS A 332 9.18 6.09 0.62
CA LYS A 332 9.90 6.96 1.53
C LYS A 332 10.95 7.74 0.72
N ASP A 333 10.85 9.05 0.74
CA ASP A 333 11.90 9.90 0.19
C ASP A 333 13.13 9.84 1.10
N ILE A 334 14.21 9.29 0.57
CA ILE A 334 15.47 9.09 1.30
C ILE A 334 16.46 10.09 0.74
N PRO A 335 17.09 10.94 1.58
CA PRO A 335 18.14 11.83 1.14
C PRO A 335 19.26 11.09 0.39
N ALA A 336 19.74 11.69 -0.68
CA ALA A 336 20.66 11.04 -1.63
C ALA A 336 21.91 10.44 -0.95
N GLU A 337 22.42 11.10 0.08
CA GLU A 337 23.59 10.65 0.88
C GLU A 337 23.30 9.41 1.74
N LYS A 338 22.04 9.09 2.00
CA LYS A 338 21.61 7.93 2.80
C LYS A 338 21.02 6.80 1.95
N GLN A 339 20.82 7.04 0.66
CA GLN A 339 20.23 6.04 -0.23
C GLN A 339 21.13 4.81 -0.35
N CYS A 340 20.50 3.64 -0.35
CA CYS A 340 21.15 2.40 -0.75
C CYS A 340 21.11 2.29 -2.28
N SER A 341 22.23 2.01 -2.94
CA SER A 341 22.19 1.71 -4.38
C SER A 341 21.70 0.28 -4.65
N PHE A 342 21.21 0.05 -5.87
CA PHE A 342 20.84 -1.29 -6.32
C PHE A 342 22.03 -2.26 -6.18
N GLU A 343 23.23 -1.85 -6.58
CA GLU A 343 24.44 -2.67 -6.54
C GLU A 343 24.79 -3.09 -5.10
N LYS A 344 24.66 -2.17 -4.14
CA LYS A 344 24.91 -2.47 -2.72
C LYS A 344 23.90 -3.48 -2.18
N TRP A 345 22.60 -3.26 -2.46
CA TRP A 345 21.54 -4.22 -2.06
C TRP A 345 21.77 -5.59 -2.71
N ALA A 346 22.01 -5.64 -4.03
CA ALA A 346 22.23 -6.89 -4.75
C ALA A 346 23.48 -7.63 -4.26
N SER A 347 24.58 -6.91 -4.00
CA SER A 347 25.80 -7.49 -3.44
C SER A 347 25.58 -8.09 -2.04
N LEU A 348 24.84 -7.40 -1.16
CA LEU A 348 24.51 -7.94 0.15
C LEU A 348 23.58 -9.16 0.05
N MET A 349 22.60 -9.14 -0.83
CA MET A 349 21.72 -10.28 -1.09
C MET A 349 22.52 -11.53 -1.57
N ASP A 350 23.47 -11.34 -2.50
CA ASP A 350 24.29 -12.43 -3.00
C ASP A 350 25.22 -12.99 -1.93
N GLN A 351 25.88 -12.14 -1.14
CA GLN A 351 26.82 -12.54 -0.10
C GLN A 351 26.12 -13.22 1.09
N VAL A 352 25.00 -12.66 1.56
CA VAL A 352 24.25 -13.21 2.70
C VAL A 352 23.60 -14.54 2.36
N TYR A 353 23.06 -14.67 1.15
CA TYR A 353 22.35 -15.87 0.69
C TYR A 353 23.12 -16.64 -0.38
N LYS A 354 24.46 -16.70 -0.24
CA LYS A 354 25.39 -17.36 -1.19
C LYS A 354 25.16 -18.86 -1.35
N ILE A 355 24.61 -19.53 -0.33
CA ILE A 355 24.44 -20.99 -0.34
C ILE A 355 23.42 -21.37 -1.42
N ASN A 356 23.81 -22.30 -2.31
CA ASN A 356 23.03 -22.76 -3.46
C ASN A 356 22.59 -21.62 -4.40
N ASP A 357 23.37 -20.52 -4.42
CA ASP A 357 23.10 -19.30 -5.21
C ASP A 357 21.72 -18.69 -4.97
N ASN A 358 21.16 -18.91 -3.79
CA ASN A 358 19.79 -18.44 -3.46
C ASN A 358 19.67 -16.91 -3.52
N GLY A 359 20.75 -16.18 -3.22
CA GLY A 359 20.80 -14.72 -3.36
C GLY A 359 20.60 -14.27 -4.81
N LYS A 360 21.27 -14.94 -5.77
CA LYS A 360 21.16 -14.64 -7.19
C LYS A 360 19.74 -14.84 -7.72
N TRP A 361 19.12 -15.99 -7.37
CA TRP A 361 17.71 -16.25 -7.68
C TRP A 361 16.78 -15.22 -7.06
N GLY A 362 17.05 -14.84 -5.80
CA GLY A 362 16.27 -13.84 -5.08
C GLY A 362 16.33 -12.43 -5.70
N ILE A 363 17.53 -11.97 -6.12
CA ILE A 363 17.73 -10.67 -6.78
C ILE A 363 16.94 -10.62 -8.09
N LEU A 364 17.11 -11.62 -8.95
CA LEU A 364 16.41 -11.65 -10.25
C LEU A 364 14.90 -11.77 -10.07
N PHE A 365 14.45 -12.56 -9.10
CA PHE A 365 13.02 -12.66 -8.80
C PHE A 365 12.43 -11.34 -8.29
N ALA A 366 13.16 -10.61 -7.45
CA ALA A 366 12.72 -9.28 -6.98
C ALA A 366 12.50 -8.31 -8.15
N ILE A 367 13.42 -8.30 -9.14
CA ILE A 367 13.26 -7.51 -10.37
C ILE A 367 12.03 -7.98 -11.16
N MET A 368 11.90 -9.28 -11.35
CA MET A 368 10.75 -9.87 -12.07
C MET A 368 9.42 -9.54 -11.40
N CYS A 369 9.36 -9.47 -10.06
CA CYS A 369 8.16 -9.12 -9.32
C CYS A 369 7.60 -7.77 -9.76
N ALA A 370 8.45 -6.75 -9.92
CA ALA A 370 8.05 -5.41 -10.32
C ALA A 370 7.36 -5.36 -11.70
N PHE A 371 7.51 -6.40 -12.50
CA PHE A 371 6.99 -6.50 -13.87
C PHE A 371 6.19 -7.78 -14.14
N ARG A 372 5.70 -8.44 -13.10
CA ARG A 372 4.97 -9.72 -13.27
C ARG A 372 3.83 -9.60 -14.27
N SER A 373 3.04 -8.52 -14.20
CA SER A 373 1.94 -8.29 -15.13
C SER A 373 2.41 -8.16 -16.59
N ASN A 374 3.51 -7.44 -16.82
CA ASN A 374 4.10 -7.27 -18.15
C ASN A 374 4.67 -8.60 -18.67
N ILE A 375 5.42 -9.32 -17.84
CA ILE A 375 6.04 -10.61 -18.19
C ILE A 375 4.96 -11.65 -18.49
N HIS A 376 3.93 -11.73 -17.65
CA HIS A 376 2.82 -12.68 -17.82
C HIS A 376 2.01 -12.42 -19.11
N CYS A 377 1.90 -11.17 -19.55
CA CYS A 377 1.25 -10.85 -20.82
C CYS A 377 1.98 -11.40 -22.06
N ILE A 378 3.26 -11.77 -21.95
CA ILE A 378 4.05 -12.26 -23.07
C ILE A 378 3.60 -13.68 -23.46
N ASP A 379 3.59 -14.62 -22.49
CA ASP A 379 3.31 -16.03 -22.72
C ASP A 379 2.25 -16.63 -21.75
N ARG A 380 1.60 -15.80 -20.98
CA ARG A 380 0.73 -16.21 -19.87
C ARG A 380 1.43 -17.12 -18.86
N LEU A 381 2.71 -16.86 -18.66
CA LEU A 381 3.60 -17.64 -17.81
C LEU A 381 4.26 -16.72 -16.79
N PHE A 382 4.25 -17.15 -15.55
CA PHE A 382 5.11 -16.64 -14.49
C PHE A 382 5.59 -17.81 -13.62
N THR A 383 6.37 -17.53 -12.58
CA THR A 383 6.93 -18.57 -11.70
C THR A 383 7.04 -18.06 -10.27
N ALA A 384 7.32 -18.97 -9.35
CA ALA A 384 7.63 -18.65 -7.96
C ALA A 384 8.91 -19.36 -7.51
N PRO A 385 9.81 -18.74 -6.76
CA PRO A 385 10.83 -19.46 -6.02
C PRO A 385 10.16 -20.18 -4.84
N PHE A 386 10.59 -21.42 -4.61
CA PHE A 386 10.21 -22.21 -3.46
C PHE A 386 11.45 -22.43 -2.58
N PHE A 387 11.54 -21.66 -1.50
CA PHE A 387 12.63 -21.84 -0.53
C PHE A 387 12.30 -23.01 0.38
N MET A 388 13.02 -24.11 0.19
CA MET A 388 12.81 -25.36 0.87
C MET A 388 13.95 -25.66 1.84
N GLY A 389 13.62 -26.08 3.05
CA GLY A 389 14.63 -26.46 4.03
C GLY A 389 14.07 -26.74 5.41
N PRO A 390 14.88 -27.33 6.29
CA PRO A 390 14.46 -27.67 7.63
C PRO A 390 14.10 -26.42 8.46
N MET A 391 13.47 -26.63 9.60
CA MET A 391 13.16 -25.57 10.54
C MET A 391 14.43 -24.79 10.92
N SER A 392 14.31 -23.46 11.02
CA SER A 392 15.43 -22.55 11.35
C SER A 392 16.59 -22.53 10.33
N SER A 393 16.34 -22.89 9.08
CA SER A 393 17.34 -22.80 8.01
C SER A 393 17.55 -21.38 7.46
N GLY A 394 16.58 -20.47 7.66
CA GLY A 394 16.61 -19.11 7.15
C GLY A 394 15.80 -18.89 5.86
N LYS A 395 15.04 -19.90 5.38
CA LYS A 395 14.19 -19.79 4.17
C LYS A 395 13.24 -18.59 4.18
N THR A 396 12.56 -18.37 5.30
CA THR A 396 11.64 -17.25 5.47
C THR A 396 12.37 -15.90 5.43
N GLN A 397 13.62 -15.84 5.90
CA GLN A 397 14.41 -14.60 5.86
C GLN A 397 14.78 -14.18 4.44
N ILE A 398 15.08 -15.14 3.53
CA ILE A 398 15.32 -14.83 2.11
C ILE A 398 14.04 -14.27 1.49
N ALA A 399 12.90 -14.89 1.75
CA ALA A 399 11.61 -14.43 1.25
C ALA A 399 11.25 -13.03 1.75
N ILE A 400 11.50 -12.73 3.04
CA ILE A 400 11.34 -11.40 3.61
C ILE A 400 12.27 -10.41 2.92
N SER A 401 13.55 -10.74 2.69
CA SER A 401 14.51 -9.84 2.05
C SER A 401 14.08 -9.46 0.63
N ILE A 402 13.57 -10.41 -0.16
CA ILE A 402 13.00 -10.15 -1.49
C ILE A 402 11.79 -9.20 -1.38
N ARG A 403 10.87 -9.49 -0.46
CA ARG A 403 9.65 -8.68 -0.23
C ARG A 403 9.96 -7.28 0.29
N SER A 404 11.04 -7.12 1.07
CA SER A 404 11.42 -5.85 1.71
C SER A 404 11.75 -4.73 0.72
N LEU A 405 12.01 -5.08 -0.53
CA LEU A 405 12.14 -4.11 -1.62
C LEU A 405 10.83 -3.32 -1.84
N PHE A 406 9.69 -3.92 -1.57
CA PHE A 406 8.35 -3.38 -1.84
C PHE A 406 7.64 -2.94 -0.56
N ILE A 407 7.65 -3.77 0.44
CA ILE A 407 6.81 -3.63 1.65
C ILE A 407 7.66 -3.83 2.90
N SER A 408 7.31 -3.19 4.00
CA SER A 408 8.04 -3.32 5.27
C SER A 408 8.29 -4.79 5.65
N PRO A 409 9.51 -5.15 6.10
CA PRO A 409 9.81 -6.51 6.55
C PRO A 409 8.99 -6.95 7.76
N LYS A 410 8.40 -6.00 8.51
CA LYS A 410 7.58 -6.25 9.70
C LYS A 410 6.17 -6.75 9.40
N VAL A 411 5.73 -6.65 8.14
CA VAL A 411 4.42 -7.17 7.73
C VAL A 411 4.32 -8.67 7.96
N PRO A 412 3.26 -9.17 8.60
CA PRO A 412 3.06 -10.59 8.80
C PRO A 412 3.11 -11.38 7.50
N ILE A 413 3.56 -12.63 7.60
CA ILE A 413 3.62 -13.57 6.47
C ILE A 413 2.36 -14.43 6.52
N PHE A 414 1.81 -14.74 5.35
CA PHE A 414 0.65 -15.62 5.26
C PHE A 414 1.05 -17.06 5.51
N ASN A 415 0.48 -17.66 6.55
CA ASN A 415 0.69 -19.07 6.86
C ASN A 415 -0.34 -19.94 6.11
N LEU A 416 0.14 -20.84 5.26
CA LEU A 416 -0.70 -21.69 4.42
C LEU A 416 -1.55 -22.68 5.23
N ASN A 417 -1.09 -23.10 6.40
CA ASN A 417 -1.78 -24.12 7.19
C ASN A 417 -2.96 -23.56 7.98
N ILE A 418 -2.84 -22.32 8.49
CA ILE A 418 -3.87 -21.70 9.34
C ILE A 418 -4.72 -20.64 8.60
N GLY A 419 -4.19 -20.01 7.55
CA GLY A 419 -4.92 -19.02 6.77
C GLY A 419 -6.08 -19.64 5.98
N THR A 420 -7.19 -18.91 5.82
CA THR A 420 -8.32 -19.38 5.01
C THR A 420 -8.10 -19.10 3.52
N ASP A 421 -8.78 -19.85 2.64
CA ASP A 421 -8.72 -19.63 1.18
C ASP A 421 -9.22 -18.23 0.80
N ALA A 422 -10.22 -17.71 1.52
CA ALA A 422 -10.75 -16.37 1.31
C ALA A 422 -9.72 -15.30 1.67
N ALA A 423 -9.03 -15.45 2.81
CA ALA A 423 -7.98 -14.52 3.23
C ALA A 423 -6.78 -14.54 2.25
N MET A 424 -6.40 -15.72 1.75
CA MET A 424 -5.36 -15.85 0.72
C MET A 424 -5.78 -15.12 -0.58
N SER A 425 -7.01 -15.34 -1.05
CA SER A 425 -7.53 -14.69 -2.26
C SER A 425 -7.56 -13.16 -2.10
N THR A 426 -8.02 -12.66 -0.95
CA THR A 426 -8.03 -11.22 -0.64
C THR A 426 -6.62 -10.64 -0.64
N LEU A 427 -5.68 -11.29 0.05
CA LEU A 427 -4.29 -10.85 0.08
C LEU A 427 -3.68 -10.79 -1.33
N MET A 428 -3.92 -11.80 -2.15
CA MET A 428 -3.39 -11.90 -3.52
C MET A 428 -4.00 -10.87 -4.46
N SER A 429 -5.26 -10.46 -4.25
CA SER A 429 -5.93 -9.44 -5.06
C SER A 429 -5.60 -8.00 -4.61
N THR A 430 -5.10 -7.82 -3.39
CA THR A 430 -4.70 -6.51 -2.86
C THR A 430 -3.50 -5.92 -3.60
N PHE A 431 -2.64 -6.77 -4.17
CA PHE A 431 -1.39 -6.35 -4.78
C PHE A 431 -1.28 -6.75 -6.26
N ARG A 432 -0.65 -5.86 -7.04
CA ARG A 432 -0.23 -6.13 -8.42
C ARG A 432 1.26 -5.83 -8.54
N ASP A 433 2.03 -6.85 -8.95
CA ASP A 433 3.49 -6.75 -9.10
C ASP A 433 4.23 -6.43 -7.79
N VAL A 434 3.62 -6.78 -6.66
CA VAL A 434 4.20 -6.72 -5.31
C VAL A 434 4.18 -8.14 -4.73
N PRO A 435 5.32 -8.70 -4.30
CA PRO A 435 5.40 -10.10 -3.91
C PRO A 435 4.71 -10.40 -2.57
N VAL A 436 4.00 -11.51 -2.55
CA VAL A 436 3.37 -12.09 -1.36
C VAL A 436 4.13 -13.35 -0.94
N VAL A 437 4.44 -13.45 0.35
CA VAL A 437 5.10 -14.62 0.93
C VAL A 437 4.06 -15.55 1.53
N LEU A 438 4.04 -16.79 1.05
CA LEU A 438 3.23 -17.89 1.54
C LEU A 438 4.15 -18.90 2.22
N ASP A 439 4.06 -19.03 3.54
CA ASP A 439 4.97 -19.84 4.35
C ASP A 439 4.27 -21.08 4.92
N GLU A 440 5.07 -21.98 5.48
CA GLU A 440 4.65 -23.23 6.09
C GLU A 440 3.95 -24.20 5.11
N TYR A 441 4.46 -24.29 3.87
CA TYR A 441 3.99 -25.33 2.95
C TYR A 441 4.30 -26.72 3.53
N ASN A 442 3.25 -27.55 3.63
CA ASN A 442 3.34 -28.93 4.11
C ASN A 442 2.36 -29.81 3.31
N ASN A 443 2.80 -30.95 2.80
CA ASN A 443 1.97 -31.86 2.00
C ASN A 443 0.79 -32.46 2.79
N LYS A 444 0.91 -32.60 4.11
CA LYS A 444 -0.14 -33.19 4.97
C LYS A 444 -1.22 -32.19 5.31
N ASP A 445 -0.84 -30.93 5.59
CA ASP A 445 -1.73 -29.94 6.20
C ASP A 445 -2.41 -29.05 5.16
N ILE A 446 -1.84 -28.91 3.97
CA ILE A 446 -2.46 -28.11 2.91
C ILE A 446 -3.70 -28.80 2.34
N SER A 447 -4.82 -28.10 2.27
CA SER A 447 -6.05 -28.62 1.64
C SER A 447 -5.88 -28.76 0.12
N ASP A 448 -6.63 -29.71 -0.50
CA ASP A 448 -6.60 -29.89 -1.96
C ASP A 448 -7.03 -28.60 -2.69
N ALA A 449 -8.02 -27.89 -2.17
CA ALA A 449 -8.49 -26.64 -2.72
C ALA A 449 -7.37 -25.58 -2.75
N LYS A 450 -6.63 -25.41 -1.65
CA LYS A 450 -5.46 -24.51 -1.61
C LYS A 450 -4.36 -24.93 -2.57
N PHE A 451 -4.07 -26.23 -2.62
CA PHE A 451 -3.05 -26.74 -3.52
C PHE A 451 -3.39 -26.47 -4.99
N GLN A 452 -4.64 -26.71 -5.40
CA GLN A 452 -5.11 -26.40 -6.74
C GLN A 452 -5.08 -24.89 -7.02
N ALA A 453 -5.47 -24.06 -6.04
CA ALA A 453 -5.39 -22.59 -6.14
C ALA A 453 -3.94 -22.14 -6.33
N LEU A 454 -2.98 -22.68 -5.58
CA LEU A 454 -1.55 -22.35 -5.74
C LEU A 454 -1.04 -22.63 -7.15
N LYS A 455 -1.44 -23.74 -7.78
CA LYS A 455 -1.02 -24.05 -9.17
C LYS A 455 -1.49 -22.98 -10.14
N GLY A 456 -2.76 -22.56 -10.03
CA GLY A 456 -3.33 -21.49 -10.88
C GLY A 456 -2.66 -20.16 -10.62
N ILE A 457 -2.52 -19.76 -9.35
CA ILE A 457 -1.95 -18.48 -8.94
C ILE A 457 -0.49 -18.33 -9.40
N VAL A 458 0.33 -19.37 -9.18
CA VAL A 458 1.77 -19.31 -9.45
C VAL A 458 2.06 -19.20 -10.95
N TYR A 459 1.30 -19.90 -11.78
CA TYR A 459 1.61 -20.05 -13.20
C TYR A 459 0.68 -19.28 -14.10
N ASP A 460 -0.63 -19.51 -13.98
CA ASP A 460 -1.64 -18.98 -14.90
C ASP A 460 -2.14 -17.58 -14.50
N GLY A 461 -1.92 -17.17 -13.25
CA GLY A 461 -2.44 -15.92 -12.70
C GLY A 461 -3.95 -15.94 -12.47
N ASP A 462 -4.56 -17.12 -12.51
CA ASP A 462 -5.97 -17.29 -12.25
C ASP A 462 -6.24 -17.47 -10.76
N GLY A 463 -7.06 -16.59 -10.22
CA GLY A 463 -7.57 -16.68 -8.86
C GLY A 463 -8.90 -17.45 -8.80
N ARG A 464 -9.68 -17.15 -7.77
CA ARG A 464 -10.97 -17.81 -7.55
C ARG A 464 -12.01 -17.33 -8.56
N GLN A 465 -12.70 -18.27 -9.17
CA GLN A 465 -13.88 -17.99 -10.02
C GLN A 465 -15.15 -18.00 -9.18
N LYS A 466 -15.91 -16.93 -9.20
CA LYS A 466 -17.19 -16.80 -8.52
C LYS A 466 -18.29 -16.43 -9.52
N ARG A 467 -19.50 -16.91 -9.28
CA ARG A 467 -20.68 -16.46 -10.02
C ARG A 467 -21.10 -15.09 -9.48
N LYS A 468 -21.24 -14.09 -10.36
CA LYS A 468 -21.69 -12.75 -10.00
C LYS A 468 -23.23 -12.73 -9.91
N GLY A 469 -23.74 -12.56 -8.68
CA GLY A 469 -25.17 -12.42 -8.41
C GLY A 469 -26.01 -13.68 -8.56
N THR A 470 -27.27 -13.60 -8.16
CA THR A 470 -28.25 -14.70 -8.17
C THR A 470 -28.92 -14.92 -9.54
N SER A 471 -28.90 -13.92 -10.43
CA SER A 471 -29.61 -13.95 -11.71
C SER A 471 -28.73 -13.86 -12.96
N GLY A 472 -27.42 -13.66 -12.81
CA GLY A 472 -26.49 -13.42 -13.92
C GLY A 472 -25.77 -14.68 -14.42
N LYS A 473 -25.49 -14.72 -15.73
CA LYS A 473 -24.55 -15.68 -16.33
C LYS A 473 -23.11 -15.20 -16.28
N GLU A 474 -22.82 -14.13 -15.54
CA GLU A 474 -21.50 -13.55 -15.43
C GLU A 474 -20.66 -14.31 -14.40
N ILE A 475 -19.45 -14.67 -14.80
CA ILE A 475 -18.42 -15.26 -13.94
C ILE A 475 -17.43 -14.17 -13.63
N GLU A 476 -17.29 -13.87 -12.36
CA GLU A 476 -16.22 -13.00 -11.85
C GLU A 476 -14.96 -13.83 -11.63
N ASN A 477 -13.91 -13.51 -12.37
CA ASN A 477 -12.59 -14.09 -12.18
C ASN A 477 -11.77 -13.12 -11.34
N ASP A 478 -11.46 -13.49 -10.10
CA ASP A 478 -10.46 -12.79 -9.30
C ASP A 478 -9.08 -13.05 -9.94
N LYS A 479 -8.66 -12.16 -10.83
CA LYS A 479 -7.31 -12.25 -11.40
C LYS A 479 -6.28 -11.91 -10.34
N VAL A 480 -5.32 -12.80 -10.17
CA VAL A 480 -4.21 -12.62 -9.24
C VAL A 480 -3.00 -12.11 -9.99
N TYR A 481 -2.55 -10.92 -9.60
CA TYR A 481 -1.36 -10.29 -10.18
C TYR A 481 -0.18 -10.18 -9.21
N ALA A 482 -0.35 -10.60 -7.96
CA ALA A 482 0.74 -10.65 -7.00
C ALA A 482 1.69 -11.81 -7.33
N PRO A 483 3.01 -11.56 -7.48
CA PRO A 483 3.99 -12.63 -7.52
C PRO A 483 4.04 -13.35 -6.18
N VAL A 484 4.33 -14.65 -6.20
CA VAL A 484 4.33 -15.50 -5.00
C VAL A 484 5.75 -15.96 -4.67
N ILE A 485 6.11 -15.92 -3.40
CA ILE A 485 7.27 -16.58 -2.83
C ILE A 485 6.77 -17.69 -1.91
N LEU A 486 7.17 -18.92 -2.18
CA LEU A 486 6.78 -20.08 -1.38
C LEU A 486 7.90 -20.45 -0.40
N CYS A 487 7.53 -20.82 0.83
CA CYS A 487 8.45 -21.39 1.81
C CYS A 487 7.85 -22.68 2.39
N GLY A 488 8.69 -23.70 2.58
CA GLY A 488 8.25 -24.99 3.11
C GLY A 488 9.39 -25.87 3.57
N GLN A 489 9.06 -27.01 4.15
CA GLN A 489 10.05 -27.95 4.67
C GLN A 489 10.31 -29.10 3.72
N GLU A 490 9.37 -29.40 2.84
CA GLU A 490 9.41 -30.54 1.93
C GLU A 490 8.93 -30.18 0.53
N THR A 491 9.32 -30.97 -0.46
CA THR A 491 8.90 -30.81 -1.85
C THR A 491 7.42 -31.09 -2.01
N PRO A 492 6.69 -30.33 -2.85
CA PRO A 492 5.32 -30.69 -3.24
C PRO A 492 5.27 -32.07 -3.90
N GLN A 493 4.50 -33.00 -3.32
CA GLN A 493 4.42 -34.40 -3.78
C GLN A 493 3.04 -34.75 -4.35
N ARG A 494 2.15 -33.77 -4.51
CA ARG A 494 0.80 -33.99 -5.01
C ARG A 494 0.71 -33.72 -6.50
N ASP A 495 -0.24 -34.36 -7.15
CA ASP A 495 -0.77 -33.98 -8.46
C ASP A 495 0.25 -34.04 -9.62
N ASP A 496 0.82 -35.23 -9.85
CA ASP A 496 1.71 -35.54 -10.98
C ASP A 496 2.88 -34.54 -11.15
N ASN A 497 3.39 -33.99 -10.04
CA ASN A 497 4.46 -32.98 -10.02
C ASN A 497 4.13 -31.67 -10.77
N ALA A 498 2.85 -31.38 -10.96
CA ALA A 498 2.43 -30.22 -11.74
C ALA A 498 2.90 -28.90 -11.12
N LEU A 499 2.89 -28.75 -9.79
CA LEU A 499 3.43 -27.58 -9.11
C LEU A 499 4.95 -27.52 -9.24
N MET A 500 5.64 -28.67 -9.08
CA MET A 500 7.10 -28.75 -9.17
C MET A 500 7.66 -28.30 -10.52
N SER A 501 6.93 -28.51 -11.61
CA SER A 501 7.34 -28.05 -12.94
C SER A 501 7.12 -26.54 -13.18
N ARG A 502 6.44 -25.84 -12.26
CA ARG A 502 6.04 -24.43 -12.38
C ARG A 502 6.80 -23.47 -11.44
N ILE A 503 7.60 -24.03 -10.54
CA ILE A 503 8.39 -23.31 -9.53
C ILE A 503 9.87 -23.54 -9.73
N ILE A 504 10.70 -22.71 -9.12
CA ILE A 504 12.14 -22.97 -8.97
C ILE A 504 12.42 -23.34 -7.51
N VAL A 505 12.88 -24.57 -7.30
CA VAL A 505 13.21 -25.06 -5.96
C VAL A 505 14.58 -24.55 -5.53
N CYS A 506 14.60 -23.83 -4.42
CA CYS A 506 15.77 -23.22 -3.80
C CYS A 506 16.01 -23.89 -2.44
N GLU A 507 16.92 -24.84 -2.38
CA GLU A 507 17.25 -25.50 -1.11
C GLU A 507 18.01 -24.56 -0.17
N VAL A 508 17.56 -24.50 1.08
CA VAL A 508 18.15 -23.70 2.14
C VAL A 508 18.58 -24.63 3.27
N PRO A 509 19.81 -25.16 3.24
CA PRO A 509 20.29 -26.05 4.29
C PRO A 509 20.48 -25.31 5.61
N LYS A 510 20.37 -26.03 6.70
CA LYS A 510 20.60 -25.46 8.03
C LYS A 510 22.08 -25.05 8.18
N PRO A 511 22.38 -23.79 8.51
CA PRO A 511 23.75 -23.36 8.73
C PRO A 511 24.33 -24.06 9.96
N LYS A 512 25.55 -24.59 9.83
CA LYS A 512 26.23 -25.28 10.95
C LYS A 512 26.77 -24.28 11.97
N ASN A 513 27.59 -23.33 11.53
CA ASN A 513 28.14 -22.23 12.32
C ASN A 513 28.21 -21.00 11.42
N ARG A 514 27.88 -19.84 11.96
CA ARG A 514 28.04 -18.56 11.26
C ARG A 514 29.29 -17.87 11.76
N THR A 515 30.09 -17.35 10.86
CA THR A 515 31.21 -16.47 11.21
C THR A 515 30.68 -15.08 11.63
N GLN A 516 31.50 -14.33 12.34
CA GLN A 516 31.15 -12.96 12.71
C GLN A 516 30.90 -12.09 11.46
N GLU A 517 31.70 -12.28 10.41
CA GLU A 517 31.53 -11.58 9.12
C GLU A 517 30.16 -11.88 8.49
N GLU A 518 29.70 -13.13 8.50
CA GLU A 518 28.37 -13.51 7.97
C GLU A 518 27.23 -12.87 8.80
N VAL A 519 27.42 -12.75 10.12
CA VAL A 519 26.45 -12.06 10.99
C VAL A 519 26.44 -10.55 10.69
N ASP A 520 27.59 -9.95 10.48
CA ASP A 520 27.72 -8.51 10.19
C ASP A 520 27.11 -8.18 8.81
N LEU A 521 27.33 -9.00 7.79
CA LEU A 521 26.71 -8.86 6.47
C LEU A 521 25.17 -8.98 6.57
N PHE A 522 24.69 -9.97 7.34
CA PHE A 522 23.25 -10.14 7.56
C PHE A 522 22.65 -8.91 8.25
N ASN A 523 23.30 -8.37 9.27
CA ASN A 523 22.85 -7.18 9.98
C ASN A 523 22.84 -5.95 9.05
N GLN A 524 23.87 -5.78 8.21
CA GLN A 524 23.90 -4.71 7.21
C GLN A 524 22.73 -4.81 6.23
N LEU A 525 22.41 -6.03 5.76
CA LEU A 525 21.25 -6.24 4.89
C LEU A 525 19.95 -5.87 5.62
N LYS A 526 19.80 -6.27 6.90
CA LYS A 526 18.60 -5.92 7.69
C LYS A 526 18.49 -4.42 7.97
N ASP A 527 19.61 -3.73 8.11
CA ASP A 527 19.61 -2.27 8.31
C ASP A 527 19.14 -1.50 7.08
N ILE A 528 19.50 -1.94 5.87
CA ILE A 528 18.99 -1.33 4.64
C ILE A 528 17.55 -1.72 4.34
N GLU A 529 17.09 -2.89 4.78
CA GLU A 529 15.70 -3.34 4.61
C GLU A 529 14.73 -2.64 5.58
N ASP A 530 15.20 -2.17 6.74
CA ASP A 530 14.33 -1.51 7.72
C ASP A 530 14.01 -0.08 7.27
N PRO A 531 12.71 0.23 6.96
CA PRO A 531 12.31 1.55 6.52
C PRO A 531 12.49 2.64 7.60
N ASN A 532 12.70 2.26 8.86
CA ASN A 532 13.00 3.22 9.92
C ASN A 532 14.50 3.59 9.98
N LYS A 533 15.37 2.78 9.40
CA LYS A 533 16.82 3.05 9.34
C LYS A 533 17.17 3.67 7.98
N ILE A 534 17.06 2.90 6.91
CA ILE A 534 17.37 3.33 5.54
C ILE A 534 16.15 3.14 4.66
N GLY A 535 15.74 1.89 4.41
CA GLY A 535 14.69 1.52 3.48
C GLY A 535 15.18 1.36 2.05
N LEU A 536 14.37 0.71 1.23
CA LEU A 536 14.71 0.34 -0.15
C LEU A 536 13.82 1.01 -1.21
N SER A 537 13.07 2.06 -0.84
CA SER A 537 12.14 2.73 -1.77
C SER A 537 12.84 3.25 -3.03
N ASN A 538 14.04 3.82 -2.90
CA ASN A 538 14.81 4.32 -4.05
C ASN A 538 15.28 3.17 -4.95
N VAL A 539 15.67 2.02 -4.39
CA VAL A 539 16.07 0.82 -5.17
C VAL A 539 14.88 0.29 -5.97
N LEU A 540 13.69 0.25 -5.37
CA LEU A 540 12.48 -0.10 -6.10
C LEU A 540 12.20 0.85 -7.26
N LEU A 541 12.38 2.18 -7.06
CA LEU A 541 12.19 3.15 -8.14
C LEU A 541 13.22 2.95 -9.27
N GLU A 542 14.47 2.61 -8.94
CA GLU A 542 15.48 2.29 -9.97
C GLU A 542 15.05 1.09 -10.81
N ILE A 543 14.47 0.06 -10.18
CA ILE A 543 13.93 -1.10 -10.89
C ILE A 543 12.71 -0.71 -11.73
N LEU A 544 11.76 0.05 -11.19
CA LEU A 544 10.54 0.44 -11.91
C LEU A 544 10.81 1.25 -13.18
N LYS A 545 11.93 1.96 -13.26
CA LYS A 545 12.39 2.64 -14.48
C LYS A 545 12.72 1.69 -15.63
N LEU A 546 12.93 0.39 -15.35
CA LEU A 546 13.23 -0.60 -16.40
C LEU A 546 12.00 -1.01 -17.20
N ARG A 547 10.80 -0.55 -16.86
CA ARG A 547 9.56 -0.95 -17.53
C ARG A 547 9.59 -0.84 -19.05
N PRO A 548 10.06 0.27 -19.67
CA PRO A 548 10.19 0.38 -21.11
C PRO A 548 11.03 -0.74 -21.70
N LEU A 549 12.19 -0.97 -21.10
CA LEU A 549 13.13 -2.00 -21.56
C LEU A 549 12.52 -3.41 -21.43
N VAL A 550 11.77 -3.68 -20.37
CA VAL A 550 11.04 -4.94 -20.20
C VAL A 550 9.99 -5.11 -21.31
N MET A 551 9.24 -4.07 -21.63
CA MET A 551 8.20 -4.14 -22.66
C MET A 551 8.80 -4.35 -24.07
N ASP A 552 9.94 -3.74 -24.36
CA ASP A 552 10.56 -3.76 -25.69
C ASP A 552 11.40 -5.03 -25.91
N HIS A 553 12.15 -5.47 -24.92
CA HIS A 553 13.19 -6.48 -25.10
C HIS A 553 12.91 -7.83 -24.49
N PHE A 554 12.09 -7.90 -23.41
CA PHE A 554 11.98 -9.11 -22.59
C PHE A 554 11.55 -10.35 -23.36
N ARG A 555 10.60 -10.22 -24.31
CA ARG A 555 10.14 -11.35 -25.14
C ARG A 555 11.30 -11.95 -25.95
N THR A 556 12.08 -11.10 -26.60
CA THR A 556 13.21 -11.54 -27.43
C THR A 556 14.30 -12.19 -26.58
N LEU A 557 14.64 -11.55 -25.45
CA LEU A 557 15.68 -12.06 -24.53
C LEU A 557 15.26 -13.40 -23.91
N LYS A 558 13.99 -13.54 -23.56
CA LYS A 558 13.45 -14.82 -23.04
C LYS A 558 13.54 -15.94 -24.08
N GLN A 559 13.17 -15.65 -25.34
CA GLN A 559 13.26 -16.64 -26.39
C GLN A 559 14.71 -17.07 -26.64
N GLN A 560 15.64 -16.11 -26.70
CA GLN A 560 17.06 -16.41 -26.81
C GLN A 560 17.57 -17.30 -25.67
N ALA A 561 17.24 -16.93 -24.42
CA ALA A 561 17.64 -17.70 -23.25
C ALA A 561 17.04 -19.11 -23.26
N TYR A 562 15.81 -19.28 -23.71
CA TYR A 562 15.18 -20.59 -23.87
C TYR A 562 15.89 -21.44 -24.93
N ASP A 563 16.24 -20.86 -26.09
CA ASP A 563 16.92 -21.55 -27.17
C ASP A 563 18.36 -21.96 -26.75
N GLU A 564 19.06 -21.09 -26.00
CA GLU A 564 20.36 -21.41 -25.40
C GLU A 564 20.25 -22.59 -24.41
N LEU A 565 19.24 -22.59 -23.51
CA LEU A 565 18.98 -23.71 -22.60
C LEU A 565 18.64 -25.00 -23.34
N LYS A 566 17.86 -24.93 -24.40
CA LYS A 566 17.48 -26.07 -25.23
C LYS A 566 18.69 -26.68 -25.92
N ALA A 567 19.63 -25.88 -26.40
CA ALA A 567 20.87 -26.34 -27.01
C ALA A 567 21.78 -27.01 -25.99
N GLU A 568 21.88 -26.49 -24.76
CA GLU A 568 22.78 -27.03 -23.72
C GLU A 568 22.23 -28.30 -23.05
N LEU A 569 20.91 -28.42 -22.88
CA LEU A 569 20.30 -29.49 -22.08
C LEU A 569 19.76 -30.67 -22.88
N ASN A 570 20.00 -30.75 -24.22
CA ASN A 570 19.58 -31.84 -25.10
C ASN A 570 18.14 -32.32 -24.82
N ASN A 571 17.17 -31.61 -25.31
CA ASN A 571 15.72 -31.65 -25.04
C ASN A 571 15.08 -33.04 -24.88
N SER A 572 14.63 -33.36 -23.66
CA SER A 572 13.50 -34.28 -23.44
C SER A 572 12.27 -33.44 -23.06
N GLY A 573 11.06 -33.72 -23.58
CA GLY A 573 9.86 -32.91 -23.40
C GLY A 573 9.45 -32.65 -21.95
N GLU A 574 9.93 -33.45 -21.00
CA GLU A 574 9.70 -33.28 -19.55
C GLU A 574 10.37 -32.03 -18.96
N ILE A 575 11.43 -31.52 -19.59
CA ILE A 575 12.24 -30.40 -19.12
C ILE A 575 11.68 -29.05 -19.64
N ASP A 576 10.81 -29.07 -20.65
CA ASP A 576 10.38 -27.89 -21.39
C ASP A 576 9.82 -26.78 -20.48
N ARG A 577 8.97 -27.13 -19.51
CA ARG A 577 8.40 -26.14 -18.55
C ARG A 577 9.47 -25.54 -17.66
N LEU A 578 10.43 -26.34 -17.17
CA LEU A 578 11.52 -25.83 -16.35
C LEU A 578 12.43 -24.90 -17.14
N MET A 579 12.72 -25.21 -18.40
CA MET A 579 13.48 -24.33 -19.29
C MET A 579 12.74 -23.02 -19.54
N LYS A 580 11.42 -23.05 -19.79
CA LYS A 580 10.58 -21.84 -19.90
C LYS A 580 10.59 -21.01 -18.62
N THR A 581 10.54 -21.66 -17.47
CA THR A 581 10.61 -21.00 -16.16
C THR A 581 11.99 -20.36 -15.93
N ALA A 582 13.06 -21.09 -16.15
CA ALA A 582 14.43 -20.59 -15.98
C ALA A 582 14.76 -19.47 -16.98
N SER A 583 14.20 -19.51 -18.20
CA SER A 583 14.42 -18.49 -19.22
C SER A 583 13.88 -17.11 -18.79
N LEU A 584 12.91 -17.03 -17.87
CA LEU A 584 12.45 -15.75 -17.30
C LEU A 584 13.56 -15.08 -16.48
N PHE A 585 14.25 -15.85 -15.63
CA PHE A 585 15.36 -15.35 -14.81
C PHE A 585 16.56 -14.97 -15.69
N LEU A 586 16.89 -15.80 -16.67
CA LEU A 586 17.97 -15.54 -17.62
C LEU A 586 17.69 -14.28 -18.47
N ALA A 587 16.47 -14.12 -18.95
CA ALA A 587 16.06 -12.92 -19.67
C ALA A 587 16.21 -11.67 -18.80
N THR A 588 15.83 -11.75 -17.52
CA THR A 588 16.00 -10.65 -16.56
C THR A 588 17.48 -10.32 -16.34
N CYS A 589 18.31 -11.33 -16.14
CA CYS A 589 19.75 -11.15 -16.01
C CYS A 589 20.36 -10.48 -17.25
N LYS A 590 20.03 -10.97 -18.43
CA LYS A 590 20.52 -10.44 -19.71
C LYS A 590 20.01 -9.02 -19.98
N LEU A 591 18.76 -8.72 -19.62
CA LEU A 591 18.19 -7.38 -19.71
C LEU A 591 18.99 -6.38 -18.85
N VAL A 592 19.25 -6.72 -17.59
CA VAL A 592 20.01 -5.84 -16.70
C VAL A 592 21.43 -5.67 -17.20
N GLU A 593 22.13 -6.74 -17.57
CA GLU A 593 23.53 -6.68 -18.02
C GLU A 593 23.72 -5.93 -19.33
N SER A 594 22.79 -6.07 -20.29
CA SER A 594 22.98 -5.58 -21.66
C SER A 594 22.30 -4.26 -21.98
N HIS A 595 21.24 -3.89 -21.24
CA HIS A 595 20.37 -2.76 -21.58
C HIS A 595 20.28 -1.70 -20.46
N THR A 596 20.99 -1.89 -19.35
CA THR A 596 20.95 -0.95 -18.23
C THR A 596 22.33 -0.54 -17.76
N LYS A 597 22.39 0.46 -16.88
CA LYS A 597 23.60 0.85 -16.15
C LYS A 597 23.69 0.19 -14.78
N MET A 598 22.70 -0.62 -14.41
CA MET A 598 22.68 -1.33 -13.13
C MET A 598 23.63 -2.54 -13.20
N ASN A 599 24.38 -2.78 -12.14
CA ASN A 599 25.35 -3.87 -12.09
C ASN A 599 24.85 -5.01 -11.18
N LEU A 600 24.74 -6.20 -11.73
CA LEU A 600 24.54 -7.41 -10.94
C LEU A 600 25.89 -7.89 -10.37
N PRO A 601 25.90 -8.53 -9.18
CA PRO A 601 27.12 -9.11 -8.59
C PRO A 601 27.61 -10.39 -9.31
N PHE A 602 26.96 -10.76 -10.41
CA PHE A 602 27.27 -11.94 -11.24
C PHE A 602 26.95 -11.64 -12.70
N SER A 603 27.62 -12.36 -13.61
CA SER A 603 27.41 -12.24 -15.05
C SER A 603 26.30 -13.19 -15.55
N TYR A 604 25.74 -12.87 -16.73
CA TYR A 604 24.81 -13.75 -17.44
C TYR A 604 25.41 -15.16 -17.65
N LYS A 605 26.68 -15.24 -18.07
CA LYS A 605 27.36 -16.52 -18.31
C LYS A 605 27.48 -17.37 -17.04
N GLU A 606 27.76 -16.74 -15.91
CA GLU A 606 27.79 -17.42 -14.60
C GLU A 606 26.39 -17.92 -14.23
N PHE A 607 25.40 -17.07 -14.31
CA PHE A 607 24.02 -17.43 -13.94
C PHE A 607 23.42 -18.48 -14.89
N PHE A 608 23.80 -18.48 -16.17
CA PHE A 608 23.38 -19.51 -17.12
C PHE A 608 23.83 -20.92 -16.68
N LYS A 609 25.08 -21.08 -16.22
CA LYS A 609 25.59 -22.35 -15.68
C LYS A 609 24.81 -22.79 -14.43
N ILE A 610 24.51 -21.83 -13.54
CA ILE A 610 23.70 -22.05 -12.33
C ILE A 610 22.29 -22.52 -12.71
N ALA A 611 21.67 -21.88 -13.70
CA ALA A 611 20.35 -22.24 -14.19
C ALA A 611 20.31 -23.65 -14.80
N CYS A 612 21.30 -24.02 -15.61
CA CYS A 612 21.43 -25.36 -16.16
C CYS A 612 21.59 -26.44 -15.06
N ALA A 613 22.42 -26.17 -14.06
CA ALA A 613 22.61 -27.08 -12.92
C ALA A 613 21.32 -27.21 -12.09
N LYS A 614 20.59 -26.08 -11.88
CA LYS A 614 19.32 -26.05 -11.15
C LYS A 614 18.25 -26.87 -11.87
N ILE A 615 18.14 -26.76 -13.19
CA ILE A 615 17.17 -27.53 -13.98
C ILE A 615 17.48 -29.02 -13.84
N LYS A 616 18.75 -29.46 -14.04
CA LYS A 616 19.16 -30.86 -13.88
C LYS A 616 18.82 -31.39 -12.49
N PHE A 617 19.16 -30.65 -11.44
CA PHE A 617 18.84 -31.01 -10.07
C PHE A 617 17.31 -31.16 -9.85
N GLN A 618 16.51 -30.23 -10.37
CA GLN A 618 15.07 -30.29 -10.18
C GLN A 618 14.41 -31.44 -10.96
N VAL A 619 14.92 -31.78 -12.13
CA VAL A 619 14.50 -32.96 -12.89
C VAL A 619 14.77 -34.24 -12.11
N GLU A 620 15.97 -34.36 -11.50
CA GLU A 620 16.29 -35.52 -10.65
C GLU A 620 15.36 -35.61 -9.45
N LEU A 621 15.02 -34.46 -8.84
CA LEU A 621 14.10 -34.37 -7.71
C LEU A 621 12.70 -34.86 -8.11
N ILE A 622 12.17 -34.38 -9.24
CA ILE A 622 10.88 -34.78 -9.81
C ILE A 622 10.89 -36.30 -10.10
N SER A 623 11.94 -36.81 -10.75
CA SER A 623 12.06 -38.24 -11.08
C SER A 623 12.10 -39.14 -9.84
N LYS A 624 12.76 -38.70 -8.77
CA LYS A 624 12.79 -39.45 -7.49
C LYS A 624 11.39 -39.47 -6.85
N THR A 625 10.66 -38.37 -6.91
CA THR A 625 9.30 -38.28 -6.37
C THR A 625 8.33 -39.18 -7.12
N ASP A 626 8.43 -39.27 -8.46
CA ASP A 626 7.61 -40.16 -9.30
C ASP A 626 7.87 -41.62 -9.02
N LYS A 627 9.14 -42.02 -8.86
CA LYS A 627 9.48 -43.39 -8.49
C LYS A 627 8.93 -43.78 -7.12
N LEU A 628 8.98 -42.90 -6.13
CA LEU A 628 8.38 -43.11 -4.83
C LEU A 628 6.88 -43.24 -4.91
N ALA A 629 6.21 -42.33 -5.64
CA ALA A 629 4.78 -42.39 -5.86
C ALA A 629 4.34 -43.69 -6.56
N THR A 630 5.10 -44.14 -7.57
CA THR A 630 4.87 -45.42 -8.27
C THR A 630 5.09 -46.60 -7.33
N PHE A 631 6.13 -46.56 -6.50
CA PHE A 631 6.39 -47.57 -5.49
C PHE A 631 5.26 -47.68 -4.48
N PHE A 632 4.79 -46.55 -3.90
CA PHE A 632 3.68 -46.56 -2.94
C PHE A 632 2.37 -46.98 -3.58
N LYS A 633 2.06 -46.57 -4.81
CA LYS A 633 0.88 -47.06 -5.57
C LYS A 633 0.95 -48.58 -5.75
N ALA A 634 2.11 -49.12 -6.07
CA ALA A 634 2.30 -50.58 -6.18
C ALA A 634 2.12 -51.27 -4.83
N MET A 635 2.63 -50.68 -3.76
CA MET A 635 2.43 -51.16 -2.39
C MET A 635 0.94 -51.19 -1.99
N ASP A 636 0.20 -50.10 -2.27
CA ASP A 636 -1.25 -49.99 -1.99
C ASP A 636 -2.02 -51.11 -2.74
N VAL A 637 -1.73 -51.33 -4.02
CA VAL A 637 -2.35 -52.42 -4.80
C VAL A 637 -2.01 -53.78 -4.18
N MET A 638 -0.76 -53.98 -3.73
CA MET A 638 -0.35 -55.23 -3.09
C MET A 638 -1.01 -55.46 -1.75
N ILE A 639 -1.26 -54.39 -0.98
CA ILE A 639 -2.00 -54.41 0.30
C ILE A 639 -3.48 -54.73 0.03
N ASP A 640 -4.10 -54.04 -0.90
CA ASP A 640 -5.53 -54.20 -1.27
C ASP A 640 -5.78 -55.63 -1.81
N THR A 641 -4.89 -56.16 -2.58
CA THR A 641 -4.95 -57.53 -3.10
C THR A 641 -4.52 -58.58 -2.09
N LYS A 642 -4.12 -58.17 -0.87
CA LYS A 642 -3.57 -59.07 0.17
C LYS A 642 -2.32 -59.83 -0.25
N ALA A 643 -1.61 -59.36 -1.27
CA ALA A 643 -0.32 -59.91 -1.65
C ALA A 643 0.75 -59.64 -0.59
N ILE A 644 0.64 -58.53 0.10
CA ILE A 644 1.39 -58.19 1.33
C ILE A 644 0.43 -57.80 2.43
N ILE A 645 0.74 -58.14 3.69
CA ILE A 645 -0.12 -57.88 4.86
C ILE A 645 0.69 -57.17 5.92
N GLU A 646 0.11 -56.05 6.43
CA GLU A 646 0.71 -55.30 7.52
C GLU A 646 0.83 -56.17 8.80
N ASN A 647 1.91 -55.95 9.54
CA ASN A 647 2.30 -56.77 10.71
C ASN A 647 2.70 -58.22 10.40
N ARG A 648 2.64 -58.69 9.14
CA ARG A 648 3.20 -59.96 8.68
C ARG A 648 4.41 -59.74 7.76
N ASP A 649 4.27 -58.92 6.77
CA ASP A 649 5.26 -58.73 5.72
C ASP A 649 5.99 -57.37 5.83
N PHE A 650 5.36 -56.37 6.47
CA PHE A 650 5.92 -55.04 6.77
C PHE A 650 5.24 -54.40 8.01
N THR A 651 5.90 -53.44 8.62
CA THR A 651 5.32 -52.59 9.70
C THR A 651 5.48 -51.12 9.34
N LEU A 652 4.43 -50.32 9.52
CA LEU A 652 4.51 -48.89 9.45
C LEU A 652 4.93 -48.37 10.82
N SER A 653 6.10 -47.73 10.92
CA SER A 653 6.49 -46.94 12.07
C SER A 653 6.05 -45.49 11.84
N VAL A 654 5.26 -44.95 12.75
CA VAL A 654 4.82 -43.54 12.77
C VAL A 654 5.95 -42.67 13.30
#